data_4ed8fcdab7ab49ac5252c2e0c0dfc550
#
_entry.id   4ed8fcdab7ab49ac5252c2e0c0dfc550
#
_cell.length_a   1.000
_cell.length_b   1.000
_cell.length_c   1.000
_cell.angle_alpha   90.00
_cell.angle_beta   90.00
_cell.angle_gamma   90.00
#
_symmetry.space_group_name_H-M   'P 1'
#
loop_
_entity.id
_entity.type
_entity.pdbx_description
1 polymer ?
#
loop_
_entity_poly.entity_id
_entity_poly.type
_entity_poly.pdbx_seq_one_letter_code
_entity_poly.pdbx_strand_id
1 'polypeptide(L)'
;MSSIPVTPMMLSGLEPVTVDGNSLFVNIGERTNVTGSKAFARMILNGDFEQALAVARQQVENGAQVIDINMDEAMLDSQAAMVRFLNLIASEPDISRVPVMIDSSKWSVIEAGLRCVQGKGIVNSISMKEGEDAFRQQAKLVRRYGAAAVVMAFDEKGQADTYQRKIEICERAYRILVDEVGFPAEDIIFDPNIFAIATGIEEHNNYAVDFIEATRWIKQNLPGAKVSGGVSNVSFSFRGNDPVREAIHTVFLYHAIAAGMDMGIVNAGMVGVYDDLEPVLRERVEDVVLNRRPDAGERLVEIAETAKSGAKDESKKLEWRGTPESPASVAQRLSHAMVHGITDFITEDTEEAYREILAKGGRPLHVIEGPLMDGMNIVGDLFGQGKMFLPQVVKSARVMKSAVAHLIPYIEEEKRLDEAAGRDVRTKGKIIIATVKGDVHDIGKNIVTVVLQCNNFDVVNMGVMVPCHEVLARAKVEGADIIGLSGLITPSLEEMQYVAGEMQKDDYFRIKKIPLLIGGATTSRVHTAVRIAPHYDGPVAYVPDASRSVGVAQSLLGDGAAQFIDELNQDYARVRHQHANKKQTPIWTLDKARANKTVVDWSSYQPKAPKFIGRRVFKNFDLGELAKYIDWGPFFQTWDLAGPYPQILDDAVVGAEAKRVFADGQAMLKKIVEGRWLTANAVVALYPANSVDEDDIAFYTDETRTERALTWYGLRQQTEKQVVDGQQMPSRCLADFVAPRHAINSGAHHADSTRASGQNGLEVLDYAGLFAVTAGIGADKRAQAFEAAHDDYSSILLKSLADRLAEAFAEALHQRVRTDLWGYAAQESLGAEALIAEKYQGIRPAPGYPACPDHSVKKEMFALLQCEEVGMGVTESLAMTPAASVSGFYIAHPDSTYFSVGKIGDDQLQDLAQRRHMNASELQRLLAPNL
;
A
#
# COMPACT_ATOMS: atom_id res chain seq x y z
N MET A 1 -39.35 4.95 6.15
CA MET A 1 -39.34 3.56 5.65
C MET A 1 -38.04 2.98 6.13
N SER A 2 -38.07 1.96 6.99
CA SER A 2 -36.85 1.29 7.45
C SER A 2 -36.18 0.64 6.24
N SER A 3 -34.98 1.05 5.90
CA SER A 3 -34.16 0.41 4.88
C SER A 3 -33.89 -1.04 5.30
N ILE A 4 -34.45 -1.98 4.57
CA ILE A 4 -34.03 -3.39 4.69
C ILE A 4 -32.55 -3.43 4.34
N PRO A 5 -31.68 -3.98 5.19
CA PRO A 5 -30.25 -4.08 4.87
C PRO A 5 -30.10 -4.93 3.60
N VAL A 6 -29.56 -4.34 2.52
CA VAL A 6 -29.31 -5.04 1.27
C VAL A 6 -28.14 -5.99 1.53
N THR A 7 -28.39 -7.30 1.37
CA THR A 7 -27.32 -8.33 1.46
C THR A 7 -26.30 -8.10 0.35
N PRO A 8 -24.99 -8.06 0.65
CA PRO A 8 -23.97 -7.93 -0.38
C PRO A 8 -23.89 -9.20 -1.25
N MET A 9 -23.60 -9.04 -2.55
CA MET A 9 -23.23 -10.17 -3.39
C MET A 9 -21.85 -10.69 -2.96
N MET A 10 -21.75 -11.98 -2.72
CA MET A 10 -20.50 -12.65 -2.39
C MET A 10 -20.13 -13.60 -3.52
N LEU A 11 -18.98 -13.39 -4.14
CA LEU A 11 -18.39 -14.28 -5.12
C LEU A 11 -17.07 -14.85 -4.57
N SER A 12 -16.58 -15.95 -5.14
CA SER A 12 -15.27 -16.46 -4.76
C SER A 12 -14.64 -17.33 -5.84
N GLY A 13 -13.35 -17.15 -6.04
CA GLY A 13 -12.43 -18.19 -6.47
C GLY A 13 -11.83 -18.83 -5.20
N LEU A 14 -10.51 -18.93 -5.10
CA LEU A 14 -9.83 -19.25 -3.85
C LEU A 14 -9.93 -18.08 -2.85
N GLU A 15 -10.14 -16.86 -3.34
CA GLU A 15 -10.34 -15.65 -2.54
C GLU A 15 -11.76 -15.12 -2.70
N PRO A 16 -12.37 -14.54 -1.62
CA PRO A 16 -13.69 -13.95 -1.68
C PRO A 16 -13.68 -12.60 -2.38
N VAL A 17 -14.75 -12.29 -3.10
CA VAL A 17 -15.06 -10.98 -3.69
C VAL A 17 -16.42 -10.55 -3.21
N THR A 18 -16.48 -9.39 -2.55
CA THR A 18 -17.74 -8.78 -2.10
C THR A 18 -18.12 -7.62 -2.99
N VAL A 19 -19.39 -7.61 -3.45
CA VAL A 19 -19.94 -6.52 -4.25
C VAL A 19 -21.14 -5.96 -3.54
N ASP A 20 -20.99 -4.75 -2.96
CA ASP A 20 -22.01 -4.01 -2.23
C ASP A 20 -22.15 -2.57 -2.75
N GLY A 21 -22.92 -1.74 -2.06
CA GLY A 21 -23.14 -0.34 -2.46
C GLY A 21 -21.90 0.56 -2.34
N ASN A 22 -20.85 0.10 -1.68
CA ASN A 22 -19.58 0.82 -1.49
C ASN A 22 -18.43 0.20 -2.29
N SER A 23 -18.68 -0.91 -2.99
CA SER A 23 -17.66 -1.57 -3.80
C SER A 23 -17.31 -0.75 -5.02
N LEU A 24 -16.02 -0.77 -5.39
CA LEU A 24 -15.56 -0.24 -6.66
C LEU A 24 -16.16 -1.06 -7.83
N PHE A 25 -16.20 -0.44 -9.00
CA PHE A 25 -16.63 -1.11 -10.23
C PHE A 25 -15.81 -2.39 -10.47
N VAL A 26 -16.52 -3.51 -10.70
CA VAL A 26 -15.89 -4.81 -10.92
C VAL A 26 -15.55 -4.99 -12.40
N ASN A 27 -14.26 -5.15 -12.69
CA ASN A 27 -13.79 -5.43 -14.04
C ASN A 27 -13.79 -6.94 -14.31
N ILE A 28 -14.56 -7.35 -15.32
CA ILE A 28 -14.62 -8.73 -15.81
C ILE A 28 -13.76 -8.82 -17.08
N GLY A 29 -12.68 -9.59 -17.01
CA GLY A 29 -11.75 -9.76 -18.13
C GLY A 29 -12.35 -10.55 -19.28
N GLU A 30 -12.34 -9.98 -20.51
CA GLU A 30 -13.00 -10.54 -21.72
C GLU A 30 -12.08 -11.32 -22.67
N ARG A 31 -10.78 -11.48 -22.35
CA ARG A 31 -9.77 -12.01 -23.29
C ARG A 31 -9.76 -13.53 -23.39
N THR A 32 -10.31 -14.25 -22.42
CA THR A 32 -10.48 -15.72 -22.41
C THR A 32 -11.77 -16.18 -23.08
N ASN A 33 -12.16 -15.48 -24.13
CA ASN A 33 -13.39 -15.71 -24.89
C ASN A 33 -13.05 -15.99 -26.38
N VAL A 34 -13.37 -17.18 -26.86
CA VAL A 34 -13.05 -17.61 -28.25
C VAL A 34 -13.83 -16.83 -29.29
N THR A 35 -15.02 -16.32 -28.96
CA THR A 35 -15.82 -15.47 -29.86
C THR A 35 -15.31 -14.04 -29.94
N GLY A 36 -14.78 -13.52 -28.82
CA GLY A 36 -14.26 -12.16 -28.71
C GLY A 36 -12.79 -11.99 -29.09
N SER A 37 -11.97 -13.03 -28.92
CA SER A 37 -10.52 -13.01 -29.18
C SER A 37 -10.05 -14.04 -30.18
N LYS A 38 -9.76 -13.62 -31.42
CA LYS A 38 -9.21 -14.51 -32.46
C LYS A 38 -7.88 -15.16 -32.08
N ALA A 39 -7.07 -14.50 -31.27
CA ALA A 39 -5.81 -15.04 -30.78
C ALA A 39 -6.06 -16.18 -29.78
N PHE A 40 -6.95 -15.97 -28.82
CA PHE A 40 -7.36 -17.00 -27.87
C PHE A 40 -8.04 -18.20 -28.54
N ALA A 41 -8.97 -17.95 -29.47
CA ALA A 41 -9.61 -19.02 -30.28
C ALA A 41 -8.59 -19.91 -30.97
N ARG A 42 -7.56 -19.33 -31.60
CA ARG A 42 -6.49 -20.08 -32.25
C ARG A 42 -5.68 -20.94 -31.25
N MET A 43 -5.39 -20.46 -30.08
CA MET A 43 -4.69 -21.22 -29.02
C MET A 43 -5.51 -22.45 -28.62
N ILE A 44 -6.82 -22.29 -28.37
CA ILE A 44 -7.71 -23.35 -27.95
C ILE A 44 -7.89 -24.39 -29.08
N LEU A 45 -8.12 -23.95 -30.32
CA LEU A 45 -8.25 -24.84 -31.49
C LEU A 45 -6.97 -25.66 -31.75
N ASN A 46 -5.81 -25.09 -31.55
CA ASN A 46 -4.53 -25.76 -31.71
C ASN A 46 -4.15 -26.65 -30.52
N GLY A 47 -4.95 -26.62 -29.43
CA GLY A 47 -4.64 -27.35 -28.20
C GLY A 47 -3.53 -26.76 -27.34
N ASP A 48 -3.14 -25.49 -27.58
CA ASP A 48 -2.10 -24.77 -26.87
C ASP A 48 -2.67 -24.11 -25.57
N PHE A 49 -3.02 -24.96 -24.62
CA PHE A 49 -3.62 -24.54 -23.38
C PHE A 49 -2.64 -23.83 -22.43
N GLU A 50 -1.33 -23.99 -22.60
CA GLU A 50 -0.32 -23.29 -21.82
C GLU A 50 -0.32 -21.79 -22.15
N GLN A 51 -0.31 -21.42 -23.44
CA GLN A 51 -0.47 -20.04 -23.86
C GLN A 51 -1.85 -19.47 -23.49
N ALA A 52 -2.90 -20.28 -23.56
CA ALA A 52 -4.24 -19.87 -23.15
C ALA A 52 -4.30 -19.54 -21.64
N LEU A 53 -3.61 -20.31 -20.78
CA LEU A 53 -3.46 -20.01 -19.35
C LEU A 53 -2.67 -18.71 -19.12
N ALA A 54 -1.65 -18.44 -19.92
CA ALA A 54 -0.91 -17.19 -19.83
C ALA A 54 -1.81 -15.97 -20.11
N VAL A 55 -2.77 -16.08 -21.04
CA VAL A 55 -3.78 -15.03 -21.28
C VAL A 55 -4.68 -14.83 -20.07
N ALA A 56 -5.13 -15.91 -19.43
CA ALA A 56 -5.94 -15.81 -18.21
C ALA A 56 -5.15 -15.15 -17.07
N ARG A 57 -3.89 -15.56 -16.86
CA ARG A 57 -2.99 -14.98 -15.84
C ARG A 57 -2.77 -13.49 -16.09
N GLN A 58 -2.49 -13.09 -17.33
CA GLN A 58 -2.28 -11.69 -17.68
C GLN A 58 -3.51 -10.80 -17.37
N GLN A 59 -4.73 -11.32 -17.57
CA GLN A 59 -5.94 -10.56 -17.21
C GLN A 59 -6.03 -10.31 -15.70
N VAL A 60 -5.75 -11.33 -14.89
CA VAL A 60 -5.74 -11.21 -13.42
C VAL A 60 -4.64 -10.28 -12.96
N GLU A 61 -3.45 -10.37 -13.55
CA GLU A 61 -2.32 -9.45 -13.27
C GLU A 61 -2.62 -7.99 -13.65
N ASN A 62 -3.42 -7.78 -14.69
CA ASN A 62 -3.86 -6.46 -15.15
C ASN A 62 -5.09 -5.94 -14.40
N GLY A 63 -5.56 -6.62 -13.35
CA GLY A 63 -6.59 -6.13 -12.45
C GLY A 63 -7.99 -6.65 -12.72
N ALA A 64 -8.18 -7.69 -13.53
CA ALA A 64 -9.47 -8.34 -13.65
C ALA A 64 -9.84 -9.02 -12.31
N GLN A 65 -11.01 -8.68 -11.78
CA GLN A 65 -11.51 -9.22 -10.51
C GLN A 65 -12.38 -10.48 -10.73
N VAL A 66 -12.82 -10.69 -11.96
CA VAL A 66 -13.51 -11.88 -12.49
C VAL A 66 -12.96 -12.14 -13.88
N ILE A 67 -12.83 -13.38 -14.29
CA ILE A 67 -12.48 -13.72 -15.68
C ILE A 67 -13.66 -14.41 -16.38
N ASP A 68 -14.02 -13.89 -17.55
CA ASP A 68 -15.04 -14.46 -18.43
C ASP A 68 -14.41 -15.52 -19.33
N ILE A 69 -14.99 -16.72 -19.35
CA ILE A 69 -14.48 -17.86 -20.13
C ILE A 69 -15.57 -18.35 -21.06
N ASN A 70 -15.32 -18.21 -22.35
CA ASN A 70 -16.20 -18.69 -23.43
C ASN A 70 -15.44 -19.64 -24.37
N MET A 71 -16.04 -20.80 -24.64
CA MET A 71 -15.52 -21.84 -25.54
C MET A 71 -16.49 -22.15 -26.70
N ASP A 72 -17.41 -21.23 -27.03
CA ASP A 72 -18.41 -21.41 -28.07
C ASP A 72 -17.81 -21.17 -29.47
N GLU A 73 -17.17 -22.20 -30.03
CA GLU A 73 -16.63 -22.21 -31.38
C GLU A 73 -17.17 -23.43 -32.18
N ALA A 74 -17.54 -23.21 -33.42
CA ALA A 74 -18.20 -24.22 -34.24
C ALA A 74 -17.34 -25.49 -34.50
N MET A 75 -16.02 -25.33 -34.54
CA MET A 75 -15.08 -26.42 -34.82
C MET A 75 -14.50 -27.05 -33.52
N LEU A 76 -15.05 -26.70 -32.37
CA LEU A 76 -14.58 -27.13 -31.05
C LEU A 76 -15.65 -27.93 -30.33
N ASP A 77 -15.25 -28.99 -29.62
CA ASP A 77 -16.08 -29.55 -28.56
C ASP A 77 -16.04 -28.58 -27.36
N SER A 78 -16.98 -27.63 -27.39
CA SER A 78 -17.06 -26.54 -26.39
C SER A 78 -17.14 -27.06 -24.95
N GLN A 79 -17.86 -28.18 -24.73
CA GLN A 79 -18.03 -28.76 -23.40
C GLN A 79 -16.70 -29.36 -22.90
N ALA A 80 -16.02 -30.15 -23.70
CA ALA A 80 -14.74 -30.75 -23.36
C ALA A 80 -13.64 -29.69 -23.14
N ALA A 81 -13.63 -28.66 -24.01
CA ALA A 81 -12.68 -27.54 -23.90
C ALA A 81 -12.90 -26.72 -22.63
N MET A 82 -14.15 -26.41 -22.27
CA MET A 82 -14.52 -25.70 -21.05
C MET A 82 -14.04 -26.48 -19.82
N VAL A 83 -14.37 -27.74 -19.71
CA VAL A 83 -13.96 -28.61 -18.59
C VAL A 83 -12.43 -28.68 -18.47
N ARG A 84 -11.73 -28.89 -19.61
CA ARG A 84 -10.28 -28.97 -19.63
C ARG A 84 -9.64 -27.67 -19.18
N PHE A 85 -10.09 -26.53 -19.68
CA PHE A 85 -9.51 -25.22 -19.35
C PHE A 85 -9.76 -24.84 -17.89
N LEU A 86 -10.97 -25.06 -17.37
CA LEU A 86 -11.31 -24.81 -15.97
C LEU A 86 -10.50 -25.69 -15.00
N ASN A 87 -10.27 -26.95 -15.33
CA ASN A 87 -9.43 -27.84 -14.53
C ASN A 87 -7.96 -27.39 -14.53
N LEU A 88 -7.46 -26.85 -15.63
CA LEU A 88 -6.11 -26.27 -15.70
C LEU A 88 -6.03 -24.99 -14.87
N ILE A 89 -7.02 -24.10 -14.95
CA ILE A 89 -7.10 -22.89 -14.11
C ILE A 89 -7.11 -23.27 -12.62
N ALA A 90 -7.85 -24.32 -12.24
CA ALA A 90 -7.93 -24.75 -10.84
C ALA A 90 -6.56 -25.19 -10.25
N SER A 91 -5.61 -25.60 -11.10
CA SER A 91 -4.23 -25.92 -10.69
C SER A 91 -3.29 -24.71 -10.63
N GLU A 92 -3.74 -23.52 -11.05
CA GLU A 92 -2.98 -22.28 -11.13
C GLU A 92 -3.47 -21.26 -10.07
N PRO A 93 -2.88 -21.19 -8.87
CA PRO A 93 -3.36 -20.31 -7.80
C PRO A 93 -3.40 -18.83 -8.19
N ASP A 94 -2.47 -18.39 -9.04
CA ASP A 94 -2.41 -16.98 -9.50
C ASP A 94 -3.62 -16.60 -10.38
N ILE A 95 -4.30 -17.58 -10.98
CA ILE A 95 -5.49 -17.38 -11.80
C ILE A 95 -6.75 -17.72 -10.99
N SER A 96 -6.78 -18.88 -10.34
CA SER A 96 -7.95 -19.40 -9.62
C SER A 96 -8.33 -18.63 -8.37
N ARG A 97 -7.50 -17.68 -7.93
CA ARG A 97 -7.83 -16.77 -6.81
C ARG A 97 -9.07 -15.92 -7.10
N VAL A 98 -9.31 -15.52 -8.35
CA VAL A 98 -10.50 -14.75 -8.72
C VAL A 98 -11.65 -15.66 -9.12
N PRO A 99 -12.93 -15.24 -8.93
CA PRO A 99 -14.08 -15.99 -9.41
C PRO A 99 -14.10 -16.05 -10.94
N VAL A 100 -14.68 -17.14 -11.45
CA VAL A 100 -14.84 -17.38 -12.87
C VAL A 100 -16.29 -17.09 -13.29
N MET A 101 -16.45 -16.42 -14.44
CA MET A 101 -17.71 -16.30 -15.16
C MET A 101 -17.72 -17.34 -16.30
N ILE A 102 -18.69 -18.24 -16.29
CA ILE A 102 -18.86 -19.26 -17.34
C ILE A 102 -19.80 -18.68 -18.39
N ASP A 103 -19.28 -18.39 -19.57
CA ASP A 103 -20.02 -17.81 -20.68
C ASP A 103 -20.26 -18.85 -21.78
N SER A 104 -21.51 -19.12 -22.05
CA SER A 104 -21.92 -19.96 -23.20
C SER A 104 -23.37 -19.74 -23.59
N SER A 105 -23.65 -19.88 -24.88
CA SER A 105 -25.01 -19.94 -25.42
C SER A 105 -25.70 -21.30 -25.19
N LYS A 106 -24.95 -22.33 -24.76
CA LYS A 106 -25.41 -23.70 -24.58
C LYS A 106 -25.44 -24.09 -23.12
N TRP A 107 -26.61 -24.44 -22.60
CA TRP A 107 -26.78 -24.87 -21.21
C TRP A 107 -25.85 -26.04 -20.82
N SER A 108 -25.66 -27.02 -21.72
CA SER A 108 -24.78 -28.17 -21.44
C SER A 108 -23.34 -27.79 -21.17
N VAL A 109 -22.84 -26.72 -21.81
CA VAL A 109 -21.47 -26.17 -21.55
C VAL A 109 -21.43 -25.45 -20.21
N ILE A 110 -22.44 -24.62 -19.90
CA ILE A 110 -22.58 -23.94 -18.62
C ILE A 110 -22.60 -24.96 -17.49
N GLU A 111 -23.44 -26.00 -17.58
CA GLU A 111 -23.56 -27.01 -16.51
C GLU A 111 -22.27 -27.79 -16.32
N ALA A 112 -21.58 -28.17 -17.40
CA ALA A 112 -20.30 -28.85 -17.34
C ALA A 112 -19.24 -27.97 -16.68
N GLY A 113 -19.21 -26.67 -16.97
CA GLY A 113 -18.35 -25.70 -16.36
C GLY A 113 -18.62 -25.52 -14.87
N LEU A 114 -19.89 -25.40 -14.46
CA LEU A 114 -20.29 -25.27 -13.06
C LEU A 114 -19.80 -26.44 -12.17
N ARG A 115 -19.69 -27.64 -12.75
CA ARG A 115 -19.14 -28.82 -12.04
C ARG A 115 -17.63 -28.73 -11.78
N CYS A 116 -16.92 -27.87 -12.51
CA CYS A 116 -15.46 -27.70 -12.39
C CYS A 116 -15.04 -26.50 -11.56
N VAL A 117 -15.95 -25.52 -11.34
CA VAL A 117 -15.63 -24.29 -10.64
C VAL A 117 -15.51 -24.52 -9.14
N GLN A 118 -14.43 -24.02 -8.55
CA GLN A 118 -14.23 -23.94 -7.11
C GLN A 118 -14.77 -22.61 -6.60
N GLY A 119 -15.47 -22.59 -5.48
CA GLY A 119 -16.08 -21.38 -4.92
C GLY A 119 -17.39 -20.97 -5.58
N LYS A 120 -17.71 -19.68 -5.62
CA LYS A 120 -18.95 -19.13 -6.16
C LYS A 120 -18.67 -18.29 -7.40
N GLY A 121 -18.92 -18.86 -8.56
CA GLY A 121 -18.78 -18.21 -9.86
C GLY A 121 -20.05 -17.53 -10.34
N ILE A 122 -20.01 -17.06 -11.58
CA ILE A 122 -21.11 -16.40 -12.30
C ILE A 122 -21.46 -17.21 -13.56
N VAL A 123 -22.73 -17.34 -13.84
CA VAL A 123 -23.24 -17.87 -15.13
C VAL A 123 -23.55 -16.71 -16.07
N ASN A 124 -23.01 -16.72 -17.28
CA ASN A 124 -23.32 -15.78 -18.36
C ASN A 124 -23.83 -16.57 -19.59
N SER A 125 -25.11 -16.60 -19.90
CA SER A 125 -26.22 -15.93 -19.27
C SER A 125 -27.49 -16.78 -19.31
N ILE A 126 -28.50 -16.38 -18.57
CA ILE A 126 -29.85 -16.91 -18.73
C ILE A 126 -30.81 -15.81 -19.24
N SER A 127 -31.85 -16.18 -19.97
CA SER A 127 -32.81 -15.21 -20.49
C SER A 127 -34.16 -15.87 -20.80
N MET A 128 -35.18 -15.05 -21.03
CA MET A 128 -36.53 -15.51 -21.45
C MET A 128 -36.67 -15.70 -22.93
N LYS A 129 -35.60 -15.76 -23.75
CA LYS A 129 -35.70 -15.93 -25.22
C LYS A 129 -36.41 -17.22 -25.65
N GLU A 130 -36.29 -18.29 -24.85
CA GLU A 130 -36.94 -19.59 -25.09
C GLU A 130 -38.19 -19.79 -24.21
N GLY A 131 -38.71 -18.70 -23.64
CA GLY A 131 -39.86 -18.68 -22.77
C GLY A 131 -39.55 -18.81 -21.29
N GLU A 132 -40.57 -18.53 -20.48
CA GLU A 132 -40.43 -18.45 -19.01
C GLU A 132 -40.16 -19.81 -18.35
N ASP A 133 -40.69 -20.91 -18.91
CA ASP A 133 -40.49 -22.23 -18.32
C ASP A 133 -39.03 -22.68 -18.41
N ALA A 134 -38.39 -22.48 -19.58
CA ALA A 134 -36.97 -22.72 -19.75
C ALA A 134 -36.13 -21.83 -18.81
N PHE A 135 -36.49 -20.57 -18.72
CA PHE A 135 -35.84 -19.62 -17.82
C PHE A 135 -35.93 -20.04 -16.34
N ARG A 136 -37.14 -20.44 -15.86
CA ARG A 136 -37.33 -20.96 -14.48
C ARG A 136 -36.49 -22.20 -14.21
N GLN A 137 -36.40 -23.12 -15.18
CA GLN A 137 -35.60 -24.33 -15.02
C GLN A 137 -34.10 -24.02 -14.92
N GLN A 138 -33.59 -23.19 -15.81
CA GLN A 138 -32.20 -22.74 -15.78
C GLN A 138 -31.87 -22.02 -14.46
N ALA A 139 -32.73 -21.09 -14.04
CA ALA A 139 -32.55 -20.36 -12.80
C ALA A 139 -32.50 -21.28 -11.56
N LYS A 140 -33.40 -22.31 -11.51
CA LYS A 140 -33.36 -23.31 -10.41
C LYS A 140 -32.06 -24.10 -10.38
N LEU A 141 -31.52 -24.45 -11.56
CA LEU A 141 -30.25 -25.15 -11.66
C LEU A 141 -29.07 -24.26 -11.24
N VAL A 142 -29.01 -22.99 -11.71
CA VAL A 142 -27.97 -22.03 -11.28
C VAL A 142 -28.00 -21.84 -9.76
N ARG A 143 -29.18 -21.66 -9.18
CA ARG A 143 -29.36 -21.56 -7.72
C ARG A 143 -28.89 -22.83 -7.01
N ARG A 144 -29.15 -24.01 -7.57
CA ARG A 144 -28.72 -25.30 -6.99
C ARG A 144 -27.19 -25.45 -6.97
N TYR A 145 -26.51 -24.94 -7.99
CA TYR A 145 -25.05 -24.87 -8.04
C TYR A 145 -24.48 -23.75 -7.17
N GLY A 146 -25.31 -22.84 -6.66
CA GLY A 146 -24.91 -21.74 -5.79
C GLY A 146 -24.20 -20.60 -6.52
N ALA A 147 -24.34 -20.49 -7.84
CA ALA A 147 -23.74 -19.45 -8.64
C ALA A 147 -24.62 -18.20 -8.73
N ALA A 148 -24.01 -17.02 -8.98
CA ALA A 148 -24.71 -15.84 -9.43
C ALA A 148 -25.05 -15.95 -10.94
N ALA A 149 -26.01 -15.17 -11.43
CA ALA A 149 -26.44 -15.25 -12.81
C ALA A 149 -26.50 -13.87 -13.48
N VAL A 150 -25.90 -13.76 -14.66
CA VAL A 150 -26.20 -12.69 -15.60
C VAL A 150 -27.56 -13.00 -16.26
N VAL A 151 -28.47 -12.07 -16.17
CA VAL A 151 -29.82 -12.14 -16.74
C VAL A 151 -29.91 -11.12 -17.87
N MET A 152 -29.89 -11.57 -19.09
CA MET A 152 -29.99 -10.70 -20.26
C MET A 152 -31.44 -10.18 -20.44
N ALA A 153 -31.57 -8.90 -20.77
CA ALA A 153 -32.83 -8.31 -21.19
C ALA A 153 -33.22 -8.80 -22.58
N PHE A 154 -33.61 -10.06 -22.65
CA PHE A 154 -33.93 -10.80 -23.85
C PHE A 154 -35.13 -11.70 -23.59
N ASP A 155 -36.25 -11.42 -24.26
CA ASP A 155 -37.46 -12.23 -24.20
C ASP A 155 -37.82 -12.91 -25.54
N GLU A 156 -38.99 -13.49 -25.63
CA GLU A 156 -39.49 -14.19 -26.78
C GLU A 156 -39.60 -13.31 -28.05
N LYS A 157 -39.61 -11.96 -27.86
CA LYS A 157 -39.69 -10.98 -28.97
C LYS A 157 -38.32 -10.47 -29.42
N GLY A 158 -37.25 -10.83 -28.72
CA GLY A 158 -35.89 -10.42 -29.04
C GLY A 158 -35.21 -9.62 -27.91
N GLN A 159 -33.99 -9.19 -28.18
CA GLN A 159 -33.20 -8.35 -27.23
C GLN A 159 -33.89 -6.99 -27.06
N ALA A 160 -33.83 -6.46 -25.82
CA ALA A 160 -34.32 -5.13 -25.52
C ALA A 160 -33.38 -4.06 -26.07
N ASP A 161 -33.87 -3.24 -26.98
CA ASP A 161 -33.16 -2.14 -27.63
C ASP A 161 -33.51 -0.78 -27.03
N THR A 162 -34.75 -0.56 -26.57
CA THR A 162 -35.22 0.70 -25.98
C THR A 162 -35.27 0.64 -24.46
N TYR A 163 -35.17 1.80 -23.80
CA TYR A 163 -35.32 1.94 -22.35
C TYR A 163 -36.53 1.20 -21.80
N GLN A 164 -37.69 1.41 -22.39
CA GLN A 164 -38.95 0.80 -21.93
C GLN A 164 -38.89 -0.73 -21.95
N ARG A 165 -38.37 -1.31 -23.04
CA ARG A 165 -38.19 -2.77 -23.20
C ARG A 165 -37.19 -3.32 -22.17
N LYS A 166 -36.10 -2.60 -21.91
CA LYS A 166 -35.07 -3.00 -20.94
C LYS A 166 -35.67 -3.14 -19.54
N ILE A 167 -36.41 -2.13 -19.07
CA ILE A 167 -37.02 -2.16 -17.73
C ILE A 167 -38.14 -3.20 -17.61
N GLU A 168 -39.01 -3.35 -18.65
CA GLU A 168 -40.10 -4.33 -18.63
C GLU A 168 -39.59 -5.77 -18.51
N ILE A 169 -38.57 -6.13 -19.31
CA ILE A 169 -38.00 -7.46 -19.29
C ILE A 169 -37.22 -7.71 -17.98
N CYS A 170 -36.44 -6.75 -17.49
CA CYS A 170 -35.73 -6.89 -16.22
C CYS A 170 -36.69 -7.02 -15.03
N GLU A 171 -37.77 -6.24 -14.99
CA GLU A 171 -38.79 -6.35 -13.93
C GLU A 171 -39.49 -7.70 -13.96
N ARG A 172 -39.89 -8.17 -15.14
CA ARG A 172 -40.53 -9.49 -15.31
C ARG A 172 -39.59 -10.61 -14.88
N ALA A 173 -38.33 -10.57 -15.31
CA ALA A 173 -37.33 -11.56 -14.92
C ALA A 173 -37.05 -11.53 -13.42
N TYR A 174 -36.96 -10.34 -12.81
CA TYR A 174 -36.76 -10.20 -11.37
C TYR A 174 -37.87 -10.85 -10.55
N ARG A 175 -39.15 -10.61 -10.92
CA ARG A 175 -40.30 -11.22 -10.25
C ARG A 175 -40.27 -12.75 -10.33
N ILE A 176 -40.02 -13.29 -11.51
CA ILE A 176 -39.90 -14.75 -11.71
C ILE A 176 -38.76 -15.31 -10.83
N LEU A 177 -37.60 -14.67 -10.81
CA LEU A 177 -36.43 -15.16 -10.08
C LEU A 177 -36.65 -15.09 -8.57
N VAL A 178 -37.10 -13.94 -8.05
CA VAL A 178 -37.22 -13.71 -6.60
C VAL A 178 -38.48 -14.36 -6.06
N ASP A 179 -39.65 -14.11 -6.66
CA ASP A 179 -40.94 -14.52 -6.10
C ASP A 179 -41.27 -15.99 -6.40
N GLU A 180 -40.90 -16.53 -7.56
CA GLU A 180 -41.31 -17.87 -7.96
C GLU A 180 -40.17 -18.90 -7.78
N VAL A 181 -38.92 -18.54 -8.16
CA VAL A 181 -37.77 -19.44 -8.03
C VAL A 181 -37.11 -19.33 -6.64
N GLY A 182 -37.28 -18.17 -5.95
CA GLY A 182 -36.61 -17.85 -4.69
C GLY A 182 -35.10 -17.68 -4.90
N PHE A 183 -34.69 -17.14 -6.05
CA PHE A 183 -33.28 -16.82 -6.33
C PHE A 183 -32.87 -15.62 -5.45
N PRO A 184 -31.66 -15.64 -4.84
CA PRO A 184 -31.18 -14.50 -4.05
C PRO A 184 -31.12 -13.24 -4.91
N ALA A 185 -31.74 -12.15 -4.48
CA ALA A 185 -31.78 -10.92 -5.25
C ALA A 185 -30.38 -10.32 -5.48
N GLU A 186 -29.49 -10.48 -4.50
CA GLU A 186 -28.11 -10.05 -4.55
C GLU A 186 -27.25 -10.81 -5.57
N ASP A 187 -27.68 -11.98 -6.00
CA ASP A 187 -26.99 -12.83 -6.99
C ASP A 187 -27.50 -12.64 -8.43
N ILE A 188 -28.46 -11.74 -8.62
CA ILE A 188 -29.00 -11.38 -9.94
C ILE A 188 -28.16 -10.23 -10.49
N ILE A 189 -27.60 -10.43 -11.70
CA ILE A 189 -26.83 -9.43 -12.45
C ILE A 189 -27.59 -9.17 -13.76
N PHE A 190 -28.26 -8.03 -13.89
CA PHE A 190 -28.91 -7.69 -15.15
C PHE A 190 -27.92 -7.20 -16.19
N ASP A 191 -28.04 -7.72 -17.41
CA ASP A 191 -27.45 -7.12 -18.62
C ASP A 191 -28.59 -6.54 -19.46
N PRO A 192 -28.83 -5.23 -19.39
CA PRO A 192 -29.86 -4.57 -20.18
C PRO A 192 -29.48 -4.38 -21.67
N ASN A 193 -28.46 -5.06 -22.16
CA ASN A 193 -27.87 -5.04 -23.50
C ASN A 193 -27.21 -3.69 -23.84
N ILE A 194 -25.91 -3.74 -24.11
CA ILE A 194 -25.14 -2.62 -24.67
C ILE A 194 -25.03 -2.81 -26.18
N PHE A 195 -25.51 -1.83 -26.94
CA PHE A 195 -25.44 -1.82 -28.41
C PHE A 195 -24.49 -0.72 -28.90
N ALA A 196 -24.05 -0.88 -30.16
CA ALA A 196 -23.18 0.07 -30.81
C ALA A 196 -23.88 1.41 -31.05
N ILE A 197 -23.16 2.49 -30.74
CA ILE A 197 -23.57 3.88 -31.02
C ILE A 197 -22.80 4.47 -32.19
N ALA A 198 -23.17 5.64 -32.66
CA ALA A 198 -22.58 6.31 -33.84
C ALA A 198 -22.49 5.42 -35.10
N THR A 199 -23.51 4.65 -35.36
CA THR A 199 -23.58 3.72 -36.50
C THR A 199 -24.06 4.39 -37.80
N GLY A 200 -24.48 5.66 -37.73
CA GLY A 200 -25.13 6.37 -38.82
C GLY A 200 -26.64 6.07 -38.95
N ILE A 201 -27.21 5.25 -38.08
CA ILE A 201 -28.64 4.92 -38.01
C ILE A 201 -29.24 5.70 -36.85
N GLU A 202 -30.28 6.49 -37.12
CA GLU A 202 -30.87 7.42 -36.14
C GLU A 202 -31.44 6.71 -34.90
N GLU A 203 -32.09 5.53 -35.11
CA GLU A 203 -32.65 4.71 -34.01
C GLU A 203 -31.59 4.24 -33.04
N HIS A 204 -30.31 4.15 -33.46
CA HIS A 204 -29.20 3.69 -32.60
C HIS A 204 -28.62 4.81 -31.73
N ASN A 205 -28.96 6.08 -31.99
CA ASN A 205 -28.33 7.22 -31.27
C ASN A 205 -28.64 7.22 -29.79
N ASN A 206 -29.75 6.61 -29.37
CA ASN A 206 -30.18 6.62 -27.97
C ASN A 206 -29.76 5.36 -27.16
N TYR A 207 -29.13 4.38 -27.79
CA TYR A 207 -28.83 3.09 -27.14
C TYR A 207 -27.98 3.19 -25.88
N ALA A 208 -27.00 4.07 -25.82
CA ALA A 208 -26.20 4.28 -24.61
C ALA A 208 -26.99 4.98 -23.52
N VAL A 209 -27.80 5.97 -23.86
CA VAL A 209 -28.70 6.66 -22.94
C VAL A 209 -29.73 5.69 -22.36
N ASP A 210 -30.36 4.87 -23.22
CA ASP A 210 -31.34 3.86 -22.80
C ASP A 210 -30.72 2.85 -21.82
N PHE A 211 -29.47 2.45 -22.01
CA PHE A 211 -28.76 1.58 -21.07
C PHE A 211 -28.50 2.28 -19.72
N ILE A 212 -27.99 3.51 -19.77
CA ILE A 212 -27.69 4.30 -18.55
C ILE A 212 -28.96 4.54 -17.72
N GLU A 213 -30.06 4.93 -18.36
CA GLU A 213 -31.33 5.18 -17.69
C GLU A 213 -31.97 3.88 -17.18
N ALA A 214 -31.89 2.79 -17.94
CA ALA A 214 -32.35 1.48 -17.48
C ALA A 214 -31.53 0.99 -16.27
N THR A 215 -30.22 1.21 -16.25
CA THR A 215 -29.35 0.94 -15.08
C THR A 215 -29.84 1.69 -13.86
N ARG A 216 -30.07 3.01 -13.98
CA ARG A 216 -30.59 3.84 -12.89
C ARG A 216 -31.94 3.33 -12.38
N TRP A 217 -32.83 2.98 -13.29
CA TRP A 217 -34.15 2.45 -12.92
C TRP A 217 -34.05 1.09 -12.18
N ILE A 218 -33.23 0.17 -12.69
CA ILE A 218 -32.98 -1.14 -12.05
C ILE A 218 -32.49 -0.96 -10.62
N LYS A 219 -31.51 -0.10 -10.41
CA LYS A 219 -30.96 0.16 -9.06
C LYS A 219 -31.97 0.75 -8.10
N GLN A 220 -32.95 1.51 -8.59
CA GLN A 220 -34.00 2.13 -7.77
C GLN A 220 -35.18 1.21 -7.49
N ASN A 221 -35.53 0.29 -8.42
CA ASN A 221 -36.77 -0.45 -8.39
C ASN A 221 -36.58 -1.97 -8.14
N LEU A 222 -35.39 -2.53 -8.37
CA LEU A 222 -35.12 -3.96 -8.21
C LEU A 222 -34.05 -4.16 -7.09
N PRO A 223 -34.48 -4.13 -5.81
CA PRO A 223 -33.55 -4.13 -4.68
C PRO A 223 -32.63 -5.36 -4.67
N GLY A 224 -31.32 -5.16 -4.43
CA GLY A 224 -30.30 -6.22 -4.39
C GLY A 224 -29.66 -6.52 -5.73
N ALA A 225 -30.39 -6.36 -6.85
CA ALA A 225 -29.87 -6.66 -8.17
C ALA A 225 -28.66 -5.79 -8.54
N LYS A 226 -27.73 -6.41 -9.27
CA LYS A 226 -26.55 -5.79 -9.87
C LYS A 226 -26.77 -5.54 -11.37
N VAL A 227 -25.92 -4.68 -11.95
CA VAL A 227 -25.97 -4.39 -13.38
C VAL A 227 -24.60 -4.60 -13.99
N SER A 228 -24.56 -5.29 -15.13
CA SER A 228 -23.38 -5.55 -15.95
C SER A 228 -23.68 -5.31 -17.45
N GLY A 229 -22.67 -5.48 -18.28
CA GLY A 229 -22.81 -5.49 -19.74
C GLY A 229 -21.49 -5.61 -20.46
N GLY A 230 -21.55 -6.03 -21.72
CA GLY A 230 -20.39 -6.12 -22.61
C GLY A 230 -20.00 -4.73 -23.14
N VAL A 231 -19.13 -4.02 -22.42
CA VAL A 231 -18.79 -2.60 -22.69
C VAL A 231 -18.18 -2.41 -24.08
N SER A 232 -17.39 -3.36 -24.54
CA SER A 232 -16.75 -3.30 -25.87
C SER A 232 -17.75 -3.15 -27.04
N ASN A 233 -19.02 -3.53 -26.82
CA ASN A 233 -20.08 -3.42 -27.85
C ASN A 233 -20.43 -1.96 -28.17
N VAL A 234 -20.38 -1.04 -27.21
CA VAL A 234 -20.75 0.37 -27.39
C VAL A 234 -19.95 1.05 -28.51
N SER A 235 -18.67 0.66 -28.65
CA SER A 235 -17.72 1.24 -29.60
C SER A 235 -17.53 0.42 -30.88
N PHE A 236 -18.40 -0.54 -31.16
CA PHE A 236 -18.23 -1.48 -32.27
C PHE A 236 -18.15 -0.79 -33.68
N SER A 237 -18.84 0.33 -33.83
CA SER A 237 -18.79 1.19 -35.03
C SER A 237 -17.40 1.75 -35.34
N PHE A 238 -16.53 1.88 -34.32
CA PHE A 238 -15.14 2.36 -34.43
C PHE A 238 -14.11 1.23 -34.38
N ARG A 239 -14.49 0.00 -34.70
CA ARG A 239 -13.57 -1.14 -34.71
C ARG A 239 -12.35 -0.87 -35.59
N GLY A 240 -11.15 -0.99 -35.04
CA GLY A 240 -9.86 -0.66 -35.67
C GLY A 240 -9.39 0.77 -35.46
N ASN A 241 -10.04 1.52 -34.54
CA ASN A 241 -9.60 2.82 -34.05
C ASN A 241 -9.58 2.78 -32.52
N ASP A 242 -8.50 2.22 -31.96
CA ASP A 242 -8.40 1.94 -30.52
C ASP A 242 -8.46 3.21 -29.65
N PRO A 243 -7.85 4.36 -30.00
CA PRO A 243 -7.97 5.60 -29.19
C PRO A 243 -9.41 6.11 -29.07
N VAL A 244 -10.19 6.09 -30.15
CA VAL A 244 -11.60 6.50 -30.10
C VAL A 244 -12.44 5.49 -29.33
N ARG A 245 -12.16 4.18 -29.48
CA ARG A 245 -12.84 3.14 -28.72
C ARG A 245 -12.58 3.26 -27.23
N GLU A 246 -11.34 3.50 -26.84
CA GLU A 246 -10.95 3.71 -25.43
C GLU A 246 -11.68 4.94 -24.86
N ALA A 247 -11.73 6.04 -25.61
CA ALA A 247 -12.46 7.23 -25.18
C ALA A 247 -13.97 6.95 -25.01
N ILE A 248 -14.59 6.20 -25.95
CA ILE A 248 -16.02 5.80 -25.85
C ILE A 248 -16.25 4.91 -24.62
N HIS A 249 -15.38 3.91 -24.37
CA HIS A 249 -15.50 3.06 -23.18
C HIS A 249 -15.39 3.88 -21.90
N THR A 250 -14.41 4.78 -21.85
CA THR A 250 -14.15 5.64 -20.68
C THR A 250 -15.34 6.54 -20.37
N VAL A 251 -15.85 7.27 -21.36
CA VAL A 251 -17.00 8.18 -21.18
C VAL A 251 -18.28 7.40 -20.86
N PHE A 252 -18.53 6.29 -21.57
CA PHE A 252 -19.70 5.45 -21.30
C PHE A 252 -19.68 4.92 -19.86
N LEU A 253 -18.57 4.34 -19.43
CA LEU A 253 -18.42 3.82 -18.06
C LEU A 253 -18.55 4.91 -17.02
N TYR A 254 -18.00 6.10 -17.25
CA TYR A 254 -18.15 7.22 -16.33
C TYR A 254 -19.63 7.51 -16.01
N HIS A 255 -20.48 7.57 -17.03
CA HIS A 255 -21.90 7.82 -16.84
C HIS A 255 -22.68 6.59 -16.35
N ALA A 256 -22.35 5.39 -16.83
CA ALA A 256 -23.02 4.16 -16.45
C ALA A 256 -22.74 3.78 -14.97
N ILE A 257 -21.50 3.96 -14.49
CA ILE A 257 -21.13 3.75 -13.09
C ILE A 257 -21.83 4.78 -12.20
N ALA A 258 -21.89 6.05 -12.62
CA ALA A 258 -22.64 7.09 -11.90
C ALA A 258 -24.15 6.79 -11.83
N ALA A 259 -24.70 6.04 -12.80
CA ALA A 259 -26.08 5.53 -12.79
C ALA A 259 -26.28 4.28 -11.93
N GLY A 260 -25.19 3.63 -11.48
CA GLY A 260 -25.19 2.46 -10.60
C GLY A 260 -24.78 1.15 -11.25
N MET A 261 -24.08 1.15 -12.41
CA MET A 261 -23.51 -0.05 -13.00
C MET A 261 -22.43 -0.62 -12.06
N ASP A 262 -22.58 -1.87 -11.64
CA ASP A 262 -21.72 -2.50 -10.62
C ASP A 262 -20.48 -3.17 -11.24
N MET A 263 -20.59 -3.71 -12.46
CA MET A 263 -19.53 -4.47 -13.12
C MET A 263 -19.63 -4.37 -14.65
N GLY A 264 -18.56 -4.73 -15.35
CA GLY A 264 -18.56 -4.72 -16.82
C GLY A 264 -17.56 -5.67 -17.42
N ILE A 265 -17.96 -6.29 -18.54
CA ILE A 265 -17.11 -7.17 -19.35
C ILE A 265 -16.33 -6.25 -20.30
N VAL A 266 -15.05 -6.03 -20.02
CA VAL A 266 -14.21 -5.09 -20.77
C VAL A 266 -12.73 -5.44 -20.63
N ASN A 267 -11.96 -5.08 -21.66
CA ASN A 267 -10.50 -5.12 -21.56
C ASN A 267 -10.01 -3.92 -20.70
N ALA A 268 -9.48 -4.18 -19.52
CA ALA A 268 -8.97 -3.15 -18.61
C ALA A 268 -7.94 -2.21 -19.28
N GLY A 269 -7.16 -2.72 -20.24
CA GLY A 269 -6.21 -1.90 -21.02
C GLY A 269 -6.85 -0.99 -22.06
N MET A 270 -8.18 -1.01 -22.23
CA MET A 270 -8.96 -0.19 -23.15
C MET A 270 -9.94 0.74 -22.41
N VAL A 271 -9.63 1.09 -21.20
CA VAL A 271 -10.37 2.05 -20.35
C VAL A 271 -9.38 3.04 -19.77
N GLY A 272 -9.53 4.31 -20.12
CA GLY A 272 -8.72 5.41 -19.60
C GLY A 272 -9.36 6.09 -18.39
N VAL A 273 -8.76 7.21 -17.99
CA VAL A 273 -9.33 8.12 -16.99
C VAL A 273 -10.11 9.20 -17.71
N TYR A 274 -11.35 9.45 -17.28
CA TYR A 274 -12.26 10.41 -17.94
C TYR A 274 -11.65 11.81 -18.05
N ASP A 275 -10.99 12.29 -16.97
CA ASP A 275 -10.40 13.64 -16.95
C ASP A 275 -9.12 13.77 -17.79
N ASP A 276 -8.45 12.65 -18.10
CA ASP A 276 -7.23 12.62 -18.92
C ASP A 276 -7.53 12.59 -20.43
N LEU A 277 -8.79 12.40 -20.80
CA LEU A 277 -9.18 12.45 -22.21
C LEU A 277 -8.96 13.85 -22.78
N GLU A 278 -8.43 13.89 -24.00
CA GLU A 278 -8.28 15.17 -24.72
C GLU A 278 -9.65 15.89 -24.77
N PRO A 279 -9.73 17.17 -24.37
CA PRO A 279 -11.01 17.86 -24.16
C PRO A 279 -11.95 17.87 -25.36
N VAL A 280 -11.42 18.00 -26.59
CA VAL A 280 -12.24 18.00 -27.81
C VAL A 280 -12.77 16.59 -28.10
N LEU A 281 -11.92 15.56 -27.95
CA LEU A 281 -12.34 14.17 -28.13
C LEU A 281 -13.37 13.79 -27.06
N ARG A 282 -13.16 14.17 -25.82
CA ARG A 282 -14.09 13.92 -24.69
C ARG A 282 -15.45 14.53 -24.97
N GLU A 283 -15.50 15.82 -25.36
CA GLU A 283 -16.75 16.52 -25.69
C GLU A 283 -17.51 15.80 -26.82
N ARG A 284 -16.81 15.43 -27.91
CA ARG A 284 -17.41 14.76 -29.05
C ARG A 284 -17.94 13.37 -28.70
N VAL A 285 -17.16 12.62 -27.90
CA VAL A 285 -17.58 11.29 -27.43
C VAL A 285 -18.77 11.41 -26.48
N GLU A 286 -18.78 12.39 -25.60
CA GLU A 286 -19.87 12.63 -24.67
C GLU A 286 -21.15 13.07 -25.37
N ASP A 287 -21.05 13.89 -26.43
CA ASP A 287 -22.18 14.23 -27.29
C ASP A 287 -22.83 12.98 -27.89
N VAL A 288 -22.03 11.98 -28.30
CA VAL A 288 -22.50 10.72 -28.84
C VAL A 288 -23.10 9.82 -27.76
N VAL A 289 -22.38 9.61 -26.66
CA VAL A 289 -22.81 8.71 -25.56
C VAL A 289 -24.11 9.20 -24.93
N LEU A 290 -24.26 10.51 -24.75
CA LEU A 290 -25.45 11.11 -24.14
C LEU A 290 -26.50 11.60 -25.17
N ASN A 291 -26.27 11.35 -26.45
CA ASN A 291 -27.14 11.78 -27.56
C ASN A 291 -27.54 13.26 -27.42
N ARG A 292 -26.56 14.15 -27.14
CA ARG A 292 -26.81 15.57 -26.87
C ARG A 292 -27.20 16.37 -28.11
N ARG A 293 -26.91 15.83 -29.30
CA ARG A 293 -27.14 16.53 -30.57
C ARG A 293 -27.30 15.54 -31.74
N PRO A 294 -28.12 15.87 -32.75
CA PRO A 294 -28.39 14.95 -33.87
C PRO A 294 -27.17 14.62 -34.72
N ASP A 295 -26.20 15.54 -34.84
CA ASP A 295 -24.99 15.39 -35.65
C ASP A 295 -23.78 14.87 -34.87
N ALA A 296 -23.98 14.36 -33.64
CA ALA A 296 -22.92 13.93 -32.76
C ALA A 296 -22.03 12.82 -33.39
N GLY A 297 -22.66 11.83 -34.04
CA GLY A 297 -21.97 10.73 -34.72
C GLY A 297 -21.05 11.22 -35.85
N GLU A 298 -21.54 12.10 -36.73
CA GLU A 298 -20.77 12.68 -37.82
C GLU A 298 -19.56 13.48 -37.30
N ARG A 299 -19.79 14.33 -36.28
CA ARG A 299 -18.74 15.12 -35.63
C ARG A 299 -17.65 14.26 -34.98
N LEU A 300 -17.98 13.11 -34.43
CA LEU A 300 -16.99 12.18 -33.88
C LEU A 300 -16.21 11.49 -35.01
N VAL A 301 -16.87 11.11 -36.11
CA VAL A 301 -16.21 10.53 -37.30
C VAL A 301 -15.19 11.52 -37.90
N GLU A 302 -15.52 12.81 -37.98
CA GLU A 302 -14.61 13.83 -38.50
C GLU A 302 -13.26 13.88 -37.76
N ILE A 303 -13.28 13.72 -36.42
CA ILE A 303 -12.06 13.72 -35.63
C ILE A 303 -11.45 12.32 -35.45
N ALA A 304 -12.21 11.25 -35.70
CA ALA A 304 -11.76 9.88 -35.56
C ALA A 304 -10.58 9.55 -36.49
N GLU A 305 -10.53 10.13 -37.71
CA GLU A 305 -9.37 9.97 -38.60
C GLU A 305 -8.15 10.73 -38.08
N THR A 306 -8.36 11.87 -37.43
CA THR A 306 -7.30 12.66 -36.81
C THR A 306 -6.82 12.01 -35.50
N ALA A 307 -7.70 11.39 -34.72
CA ALA A 307 -7.38 10.60 -33.56
C ALA A 307 -6.69 9.28 -33.93
N LYS A 308 -7.03 8.69 -35.10
CA LYS A 308 -6.36 7.51 -35.66
C LYS A 308 -4.94 7.84 -36.15
N SER A 309 -4.72 9.09 -36.57
CA SER A 309 -3.40 9.65 -36.81
C SER A 309 -2.80 10.22 -35.51
N GLY A 310 -2.82 9.44 -34.44
CA GLY A 310 -2.07 9.69 -33.20
C GLY A 310 -0.58 10.01 -33.41
N ALA A 311 -0.10 9.80 -34.65
CA ALA A 311 1.13 10.36 -35.20
C ALA A 311 1.29 11.89 -35.10
N LYS A 312 0.23 12.68 -34.91
CA LYS A 312 0.35 14.14 -34.74
C LYS A 312 0.56 14.60 -33.31
N ASP A 313 0.10 13.84 -32.32
CA ASP A 313 0.39 14.11 -30.91
C ASP A 313 1.72 13.45 -30.50
N GLU A 314 2.09 12.33 -31.13
CA GLU A 314 3.47 11.81 -31.06
C GLU A 314 4.48 12.82 -31.64
N SER A 315 4.15 13.59 -32.67
CA SER A 315 5.06 14.62 -33.18
C SER A 315 5.28 15.76 -32.18
N LYS A 316 4.26 16.21 -31.43
CA LYS A 316 4.42 17.17 -30.32
C LYS A 316 5.10 16.55 -29.10
N LYS A 317 4.79 15.31 -28.77
CA LYS A 317 5.52 14.54 -27.71
C LYS A 317 6.98 14.31 -28.07
N LEU A 318 7.34 14.35 -29.34
CA LEU A 318 8.69 14.10 -29.84
C LEU A 318 9.43 15.35 -30.36
N GLU A 319 8.86 16.56 -30.22
CA GLU A 319 9.50 17.83 -30.59
C GLU A 319 10.92 17.97 -30.00
N TRP A 320 11.15 17.45 -28.82
CA TRP A 320 12.45 17.41 -28.17
C TRP A 320 13.50 16.52 -28.90
N ARG A 321 13.07 15.62 -29.77
CA ARG A 321 13.95 14.80 -30.61
C ARG A 321 14.37 15.53 -31.90
N GLY A 322 13.78 16.70 -32.19
CA GLY A 322 14.00 17.47 -33.42
C GLY A 322 13.11 16.99 -34.57
N THR A 323 13.28 17.59 -35.73
CA THR A 323 12.60 17.19 -36.95
C THR A 323 13.48 16.28 -37.81
N PRO A 324 12.93 15.55 -38.79
CA PRO A 324 13.74 14.74 -39.72
C PRO A 324 14.80 15.56 -40.48
N GLU A 325 14.53 16.85 -40.74
CA GLU A 325 15.45 17.76 -41.41
C GLU A 325 16.51 18.38 -40.46
N SER A 326 16.21 18.40 -39.13
CA SER A 326 17.13 18.92 -38.09
C SER A 326 16.92 18.11 -36.80
N PRO A 327 17.47 16.89 -36.75
CA PRO A 327 17.36 16.06 -35.55
C PRO A 327 18.14 16.66 -34.39
N ALA A 328 17.57 16.57 -33.17
CA ALA A 328 18.32 16.90 -31.96
C ALA A 328 19.52 15.96 -31.81
N SER A 329 20.65 16.46 -31.34
CA SER A 329 21.80 15.60 -31.10
C SER A 329 21.50 14.51 -30.07
N VAL A 330 22.16 13.35 -30.19
CA VAL A 330 21.94 12.26 -29.24
C VAL A 330 22.19 12.68 -27.78
N ALA A 331 23.18 13.55 -27.56
CA ALA A 331 23.49 14.10 -26.24
C ALA A 331 22.33 14.94 -25.69
N GLN A 332 21.68 15.77 -26.54
CA GLN A 332 20.52 16.55 -26.15
C GLN A 332 19.31 15.65 -25.85
N ARG A 333 19.10 14.59 -26.64
CA ARG A 333 18.03 13.63 -26.42
C ARG A 333 18.21 12.86 -25.11
N LEU A 334 19.42 12.38 -24.84
CA LEU A 334 19.74 11.71 -23.58
C LEU A 334 19.54 12.62 -22.37
N SER A 335 20.07 13.86 -22.43
CA SER A 335 19.89 14.85 -21.36
C SER A 335 18.42 15.18 -21.12
N HIS A 336 17.62 15.36 -22.18
CA HIS A 336 16.18 15.58 -22.04
C HIS A 336 15.46 14.38 -21.42
N ALA A 337 15.77 13.16 -21.87
CA ALA A 337 15.21 11.94 -21.32
C ALA A 337 15.52 11.79 -19.81
N MET A 338 16.74 12.15 -19.40
CA MET A 338 17.17 12.16 -18.00
C MET A 338 16.35 13.14 -17.17
N VAL A 339 16.25 14.40 -17.61
CA VAL A 339 15.54 15.47 -16.87
C VAL A 339 14.04 15.16 -16.74
N HIS A 340 13.44 14.56 -17.76
CA HIS A 340 11.99 14.31 -17.79
C HIS A 340 11.59 12.87 -17.40
N GLY A 341 12.55 12.00 -17.10
CA GLY A 341 12.30 10.61 -16.67
C GLY A 341 11.73 9.71 -17.76
N ILE A 342 12.09 9.95 -19.05
CA ILE A 342 11.56 9.22 -20.23
C ILE A 342 12.43 8.03 -20.53
N THR A 343 11.86 6.82 -20.51
CA THR A 343 12.60 5.56 -20.78
C THR A 343 12.39 4.99 -22.18
N ASP A 344 11.40 5.48 -22.93
CA ASP A 344 10.90 4.84 -24.18
C ASP A 344 11.98 4.69 -25.27
N PHE A 345 12.94 5.62 -25.34
CA PHE A 345 14.01 5.62 -26.37
C PHE A 345 15.42 5.48 -25.80
N ILE A 346 15.53 5.22 -24.50
CA ILE A 346 16.82 5.33 -23.82
C ILE A 346 17.86 4.32 -24.35
N THR A 347 17.44 3.10 -24.65
CA THR A 347 18.32 2.05 -25.16
C THR A 347 18.87 2.41 -26.55
N GLU A 348 18.01 2.89 -27.44
CA GLU A 348 18.35 3.28 -28.81
C GLU A 348 19.26 4.50 -28.84
N ASP A 349 18.94 5.54 -28.06
CA ASP A 349 19.74 6.76 -27.96
C ASP A 349 21.08 6.49 -27.27
N THR A 350 21.14 5.57 -26.31
CA THR A 350 22.40 5.16 -25.67
C THR A 350 23.30 4.37 -26.64
N GLU A 351 22.71 3.48 -27.44
CA GLU A 351 23.45 2.76 -28.48
C GLU A 351 24.02 3.71 -29.56
N GLU A 352 23.20 4.70 -29.98
CA GLU A 352 23.64 5.72 -30.95
C GLU A 352 24.78 6.56 -30.37
N ALA A 353 24.67 7.01 -29.11
CA ALA A 353 25.74 7.74 -28.42
C ALA A 353 27.03 6.90 -28.31
N TYR A 354 26.91 5.62 -28.00
CA TYR A 354 28.01 4.70 -27.91
C TYR A 354 28.72 4.59 -29.27
N ARG A 355 28.00 4.40 -30.37
CA ARG A 355 28.58 4.31 -31.72
C ARG A 355 29.25 5.61 -32.14
N GLU A 356 28.69 6.77 -31.84
CA GLU A 356 29.30 8.06 -32.12
C GLU A 356 30.60 8.26 -31.36
N ILE A 357 30.61 7.88 -30.07
CA ILE A 357 31.79 8.01 -29.22
C ILE A 357 32.89 7.01 -29.67
N LEU A 358 32.52 5.79 -30.00
CA LEU A 358 33.43 4.78 -30.50
C LEU A 358 34.09 5.22 -31.84
N ALA A 359 33.33 5.80 -32.77
CA ALA A 359 33.83 6.33 -34.04
C ALA A 359 34.86 7.47 -33.88
N LYS A 360 34.80 8.18 -32.73
CA LYS A 360 35.76 9.22 -32.35
C LYS A 360 36.94 8.68 -31.52
N GLY A 361 37.08 7.32 -31.40
CA GLY A 361 38.12 6.67 -30.61
C GLY A 361 37.86 6.69 -29.08
N GLY A 362 36.64 6.95 -28.68
CA GLY A 362 36.24 6.95 -27.27
C GLY A 362 35.84 5.56 -26.78
N ARG A 363 35.40 5.48 -25.56
CA ARG A 363 35.09 4.27 -24.78
C ARG A 363 33.63 4.23 -24.35
N PRO A 364 33.02 3.04 -24.07
CA PRO A 364 31.64 2.94 -23.55
C PRO A 364 31.41 3.82 -22.32
N LEU A 365 32.39 3.88 -21.42
CA LEU A 365 32.34 4.70 -20.22
C LEU A 365 32.16 6.20 -20.51
N HIS A 366 32.65 6.71 -21.64
CA HIS A 366 32.49 8.12 -22.03
C HIS A 366 31.04 8.48 -22.39
N VAL A 367 30.15 7.49 -22.65
CA VAL A 367 28.70 7.72 -22.78
C VAL A 367 28.13 8.07 -21.41
N ILE A 368 28.59 7.38 -20.38
CA ILE A 368 28.14 7.61 -18.99
C ILE A 368 28.70 8.96 -18.50
N GLU A 369 30.03 9.16 -18.60
CA GLU A 369 30.74 10.34 -18.09
C GLU A 369 30.39 11.65 -18.87
N GLY A 370 29.89 11.53 -20.08
CA GLY A 370 29.45 12.66 -20.91
C GLY A 370 27.94 12.85 -20.87
N PRO A 371 27.23 12.51 -21.96
CA PRO A 371 25.83 12.91 -22.13
C PRO A 371 24.87 12.42 -21.03
N LEU A 372 25.11 11.25 -20.42
CA LEU A 372 24.26 10.76 -19.35
C LEU A 372 24.50 11.54 -18.03
N MET A 373 25.76 11.74 -17.67
CA MET A 373 26.09 12.53 -16.47
C MET A 373 25.76 14.02 -16.63
N ASP A 374 25.89 14.59 -17.83
CA ASP A 374 25.47 15.97 -18.08
C ASP A 374 23.99 16.13 -17.78
N GLY A 375 23.13 15.18 -18.22
CA GLY A 375 21.72 15.15 -17.89
C GLY A 375 21.47 15.00 -16.38
N MET A 376 22.21 14.11 -15.71
CA MET A 376 22.06 13.93 -14.26
C MET A 376 22.59 15.11 -13.44
N ASN A 377 23.61 15.81 -13.89
CA ASN A 377 24.07 17.04 -13.24
C ASN A 377 22.97 18.11 -13.27
N ILE A 378 22.25 18.26 -14.40
CA ILE A 378 21.08 19.16 -14.50
C ILE A 378 20.00 18.72 -13.49
N VAL A 379 19.71 17.43 -13.38
CA VAL A 379 18.76 16.89 -12.39
C VAL A 379 19.20 17.22 -10.96
N GLY A 380 20.50 17.02 -10.66
CA GLY A 380 21.08 17.33 -9.35
C GLY A 380 21.00 18.82 -9.01
N ASP A 381 21.31 19.70 -9.97
CA ASP A 381 21.20 21.15 -9.80
C ASP A 381 19.75 21.61 -9.58
N LEU A 382 18.81 21.09 -10.36
CA LEU A 382 17.40 21.40 -10.22
C LEU A 382 16.85 20.91 -8.87
N PHE A 383 17.29 19.75 -8.41
CA PHE A 383 16.94 19.19 -7.11
C PHE A 383 17.52 20.04 -5.97
N GLY A 384 18.82 20.36 -6.03
CA GLY A 384 19.49 21.23 -5.04
C GLY A 384 18.92 22.64 -4.94
N GLN A 385 18.33 23.17 -6.05
CA GLN A 385 17.63 24.46 -6.10
C GLN A 385 16.15 24.38 -5.67
N GLY A 386 15.64 23.21 -5.31
CA GLY A 386 14.22 22.99 -4.98
C GLY A 386 13.27 23.13 -6.18
N LYS A 387 13.78 23.06 -7.42
CA LYS A 387 13.00 23.12 -8.66
C LYS A 387 12.60 21.74 -9.19
N MET A 388 13.18 20.70 -8.67
CA MET A 388 12.86 19.31 -8.94
C MET A 388 12.67 18.57 -7.61
N PHE A 389 11.73 17.65 -7.55
CA PHE A 389 11.37 16.93 -6.34
C PHE A 389 11.85 15.48 -6.38
N LEU A 390 11.94 14.84 -5.21
CA LEU A 390 12.46 13.48 -5.06
C LEU A 390 11.84 12.45 -6.02
N PRO A 391 10.51 12.41 -6.25
CA PRO A 391 9.92 11.47 -7.20
C PRO A 391 10.46 11.61 -8.63
N GLN A 392 10.72 12.84 -9.05
CA GLN A 392 11.28 13.13 -10.38
C GLN A 392 12.74 12.64 -10.48
N VAL A 393 13.53 12.83 -9.42
CA VAL A 393 14.91 12.32 -9.35
C VAL A 393 14.95 10.80 -9.44
N VAL A 394 14.03 10.11 -8.73
CA VAL A 394 13.92 8.65 -8.80
C VAL A 394 13.54 8.17 -10.21
N LYS A 395 12.66 8.89 -10.92
CA LYS A 395 12.33 8.60 -12.32
C LYS A 395 13.53 8.82 -13.25
N SER A 396 14.30 9.89 -13.06
CA SER A 396 15.56 10.14 -13.79
C SER A 396 16.60 9.04 -13.55
N ALA A 397 16.68 8.55 -12.31
CA ALA A 397 17.53 7.43 -11.95
C ALA A 397 17.19 6.15 -12.72
N ARG A 398 15.91 5.87 -12.93
CA ARG A 398 15.47 4.74 -13.75
C ARG A 398 15.99 4.85 -15.18
N VAL A 399 15.93 6.05 -15.78
CA VAL A 399 16.49 6.30 -17.12
C VAL A 399 17.98 6.01 -17.15
N MET A 400 18.73 6.52 -16.15
CA MET A 400 20.18 6.26 -16.02
C MET A 400 20.50 4.78 -15.90
N LYS A 401 19.79 4.06 -15.00
CA LYS A 401 19.99 2.62 -14.81
C LYS A 401 19.73 1.83 -16.10
N SER A 402 18.68 2.19 -16.86
CA SER A 402 18.37 1.52 -18.13
C SER A 402 19.47 1.76 -19.18
N ALA A 403 20.01 2.98 -19.25
CA ALA A 403 21.12 3.31 -20.14
C ALA A 403 22.41 2.55 -19.76
N VAL A 404 22.76 2.55 -18.48
CA VAL A 404 23.92 1.84 -17.96
C VAL A 404 23.80 0.33 -18.17
N ALA A 405 22.62 -0.26 -17.89
CA ALA A 405 22.35 -1.68 -18.12
C ALA A 405 22.60 -2.08 -19.58
N HIS A 406 22.24 -1.21 -20.52
CA HIS A 406 22.55 -1.43 -21.94
C HIS A 406 24.08 -1.39 -22.24
N LEU A 407 24.82 -0.55 -21.53
CA LEU A 407 26.27 -0.41 -21.74
C LEU A 407 27.14 -1.46 -21.01
N ILE A 408 26.60 -2.13 -19.98
CA ILE A 408 27.33 -3.12 -19.17
C ILE A 408 28.10 -4.14 -20.04
N PRO A 409 27.50 -4.82 -21.05
CA PRO A 409 28.20 -5.80 -21.85
C PRO A 409 29.47 -5.23 -22.58
N TYR A 410 29.35 -3.99 -23.02
CA TYR A 410 30.46 -3.30 -23.70
C TYR A 410 31.55 -2.86 -22.72
N ILE A 411 31.16 -2.45 -21.51
CA ILE A 411 32.10 -2.08 -20.43
C ILE A 411 32.82 -3.30 -19.89
N GLU A 412 32.13 -4.43 -19.72
CA GLU A 412 32.75 -5.69 -19.27
C GLU A 412 33.76 -6.23 -20.29
N GLU A 413 33.43 -6.17 -21.57
CA GLU A 413 34.37 -6.56 -22.62
C GLU A 413 35.59 -5.64 -22.67
N GLU A 414 35.37 -4.32 -22.50
CA GLU A 414 36.49 -3.36 -22.43
C GLU A 414 37.33 -3.59 -21.17
N LYS A 415 36.71 -3.82 -20.01
CA LYS A 415 37.40 -4.11 -18.75
C LYS A 415 38.26 -5.36 -18.88
N ARG A 416 37.78 -6.39 -19.56
CA ARG A 416 38.53 -7.61 -19.86
C ARG A 416 39.75 -7.32 -20.72
N LEU A 417 39.61 -6.37 -21.67
CA LEU A 417 40.71 -5.91 -22.52
C LEU A 417 41.72 -5.01 -21.76
N ASP A 418 41.21 -4.18 -20.82
CA ASP A 418 42.03 -3.26 -20.01
C ASP A 418 42.73 -3.96 -18.83
N GLU A 419 42.10 -4.96 -18.18
CA GLU A 419 42.77 -5.83 -17.20
C GLU A 419 43.98 -6.55 -17.84
N ALA A 420 43.86 -6.92 -19.11
CA ALA A 420 44.98 -7.40 -19.91
C ALA A 420 46.04 -6.32 -20.18
N ALA A 421 45.69 -5.01 -20.05
CA ALA A 421 46.54 -3.86 -20.34
C ALA A 421 46.94 -2.99 -19.11
N GLY A 422 46.42 -3.28 -17.88
CA GLY A 422 46.84 -2.70 -16.59
C GLY A 422 46.41 -1.24 -16.33
N ARG A 423 45.20 -0.83 -16.69
CA ARG A 423 44.62 0.54 -16.47
C ARG A 423 43.46 0.59 -15.48
N ASP A 424 43.35 1.67 -14.70
CA ASP A 424 42.42 1.86 -13.56
C ASP A 424 41.28 2.87 -13.86
N VAL A 425 40.03 2.59 -13.43
CA VAL A 425 38.85 3.42 -13.69
C VAL A 425 38.31 3.98 -12.36
N ARG A 426 38.13 5.29 -12.24
CA ARG A 426 37.69 5.97 -10.98
C ARG A 426 36.24 6.46 -11.01
N THR A 427 35.45 6.03 -10.01
CA THR A 427 34.15 6.64 -9.57
C THR A 427 34.42 7.77 -8.58
N LYS A 428 33.38 8.58 -8.24
CA LYS A 428 33.48 9.63 -7.18
C LYS A 428 33.74 9.05 -5.78
N GLY A 429 33.54 7.77 -5.62
CA GLY A 429 33.75 7.03 -4.38
C GLY A 429 32.80 5.83 -4.27
N LYS A 430 33.20 4.84 -3.48
CA LYS A 430 32.42 3.63 -3.23
C LYS A 430 31.76 3.68 -1.85
N ILE A 431 30.46 3.45 -1.81
CA ILE A 431 29.65 3.53 -0.58
C ILE A 431 29.02 2.16 -0.32
N ILE A 432 29.21 1.62 0.87
CA ILE A 432 28.42 0.48 1.36
C ILE A 432 27.24 1.03 2.15
N ILE A 433 26.01 0.60 1.86
CA ILE A 433 24.83 1.02 2.59
C ILE A 433 24.03 -0.19 3.06
N ALA A 434 23.59 -0.18 4.32
CA ALA A 434 22.84 -1.26 4.94
C ALA A 434 21.77 -0.75 5.92
N THR A 435 20.67 -1.47 6.04
CA THR A 435 19.81 -1.37 7.23
C THR A 435 20.39 -2.31 8.29
N VAL A 436 20.63 -1.78 9.47
CA VAL A 436 21.31 -2.49 10.56
C VAL A 436 20.61 -3.76 11.00
N LYS A 437 21.33 -4.65 11.70
CA LYS A 437 20.84 -5.92 12.20
C LYS A 437 19.50 -5.77 12.89
N GLY A 438 18.55 -6.64 12.51
CA GLY A 438 17.23 -6.76 13.11
C GLY A 438 16.19 -5.71 12.67
N ASP A 439 16.58 -4.74 11.83
CA ASP A 439 15.66 -3.76 11.26
C ASP A 439 15.33 -4.13 9.79
N VAL A 440 14.06 -4.08 9.44
CA VAL A 440 13.53 -4.51 8.13
C VAL A 440 13.10 -3.34 7.24
N HIS A 441 13.18 -2.12 7.74
CA HIS A 441 12.69 -0.93 7.05
C HIS A 441 13.76 -0.41 6.07
N ASP A 442 13.43 -0.38 4.78
CA ASP A 442 14.39 -0.09 3.72
C ASP A 442 14.00 1.06 2.77
N ILE A 443 12.80 1.62 2.88
CA ILE A 443 12.31 2.66 1.95
C ILE A 443 13.29 3.84 1.90
N GLY A 444 13.59 4.46 3.04
CA GLY A 444 14.51 5.60 3.11
C GLY A 444 15.93 5.25 2.62
N LYS A 445 16.44 4.07 2.98
CA LYS A 445 17.75 3.57 2.51
C LYS A 445 17.77 3.42 1.00
N ASN A 446 16.73 2.85 0.41
CA ASN A 446 16.64 2.64 -1.03
C ASN A 446 16.59 3.96 -1.79
N ILE A 447 15.85 4.95 -1.28
CA ILE A 447 15.83 6.31 -1.82
C ILE A 447 17.26 6.90 -1.81
N VAL A 448 17.96 6.86 -0.69
CA VAL A 448 19.34 7.36 -0.56
C VAL A 448 20.28 6.63 -1.52
N THR A 449 20.13 5.31 -1.64
CA THR A 449 20.93 4.49 -2.59
C THR A 449 20.78 5.00 -4.01
N VAL A 450 19.53 5.19 -4.46
CA VAL A 450 19.22 5.67 -5.81
C VAL A 450 19.80 7.07 -6.03
N VAL A 451 19.58 7.99 -5.09
CA VAL A 451 20.08 9.37 -5.19
C VAL A 451 21.62 9.43 -5.26
N LEU A 452 22.32 8.62 -4.48
CA LEU A 452 23.80 8.53 -4.53
C LEU A 452 24.30 7.93 -5.85
N GLN A 453 23.67 6.83 -6.31
CA GLN A 453 24.02 6.21 -7.61
C GLN A 453 23.84 7.19 -8.77
N CYS A 454 22.79 7.99 -8.75
CA CYS A 454 22.54 9.03 -9.75
C CYS A 454 23.60 10.14 -9.76
N ASN A 455 24.34 10.29 -8.66
CA ASN A 455 25.39 11.28 -8.51
C ASN A 455 26.81 10.71 -8.68
N ASN A 456 26.93 9.59 -9.39
CA ASN A 456 28.19 8.91 -9.75
C ASN A 456 28.97 8.31 -8.55
N PHE A 457 28.25 7.89 -7.50
CA PHE A 457 28.83 7.02 -6.48
C PHE A 457 28.56 5.56 -6.84
N ASP A 458 29.55 4.71 -6.61
CA ASP A 458 29.37 3.25 -6.68
C ASP A 458 28.78 2.79 -5.34
N VAL A 459 27.47 2.45 -5.33
CA VAL A 459 26.76 2.11 -4.10
C VAL A 459 26.44 0.62 -4.06
N VAL A 460 27.00 -0.08 -3.08
CA VAL A 460 26.66 -1.46 -2.75
C VAL A 460 25.59 -1.48 -1.68
N ASN A 461 24.35 -1.75 -2.07
CA ASN A 461 23.23 -1.89 -1.16
C ASN A 461 23.16 -3.32 -0.62
N MET A 462 23.42 -3.50 0.66
CA MET A 462 23.44 -4.81 1.33
C MET A 462 22.06 -5.31 1.79
N GLY A 463 21.01 -4.51 1.61
CA GLY A 463 19.67 -4.89 2.04
C GLY A 463 19.37 -4.55 3.49
N VAL A 464 18.56 -5.41 4.15
CA VAL A 464 18.07 -5.22 5.52
C VAL A 464 18.60 -6.27 6.48
N MET A 465 18.49 -6.03 7.79
CA MET A 465 18.91 -6.94 8.86
C MET A 465 20.39 -7.35 8.78
N VAL A 466 21.26 -6.47 8.27
CA VAL A 466 22.66 -6.80 8.02
C VAL A 466 23.48 -6.76 9.30
N PRO A 467 24.11 -7.87 9.73
CA PRO A 467 24.98 -7.87 10.90
C PRO A 467 26.24 -7.00 10.73
N CYS A 468 26.72 -6.38 11.82
CA CYS A 468 27.88 -5.51 11.82
C CYS A 468 29.12 -6.16 11.12
N HIS A 469 29.43 -7.42 11.44
CA HIS A 469 30.60 -8.10 10.88
C HIS A 469 30.52 -8.28 9.35
N GLU A 470 29.31 -8.45 8.79
CA GLU A 470 29.09 -8.52 7.35
C GLU A 470 29.27 -7.16 6.67
N VAL A 471 28.74 -6.09 7.28
CA VAL A 471 28.94 -4.71 6.79
C VAL A 471 30.42 -4.39 6.71
N LEU A 472 31.18 -4.63 7.81
CA LEU A 472 32.59 -4.34 7.89
C LEU A 472 33.44 -5.23 6.95
N ALA A 473 33.11 -6.53 6.87
CA ALA A 473 33.79 -7.43 5.94
C ALA A 473 33.57 -7.01 4.48
N ARG A 474 32.34 -6.69 4.11
CA ARG A 474 32.01 -6.21 2.77
C ARG A 474 32.69 -4.90 2.43
N ALA A 475 32.74 -3.95 3.37
CA ALA A 475 33.40 -2.67 3.20
C ALA A 475 34.93 -2.83 2.94
N LYS A 476 35.58 -3.81 3.59
CA LYS A 476 37.00 -4.12 3.33
C LYS A 476 37.22 -4.74 1.95
N VAL A 477 36.40 -5.73 1.59
CA VAL A 477 36.48 -6.44 0.31
C VAL A 477 36.28 -5.48 -0.86
N GLU A 478 35.29 -4.61 -0.75
CA GLU A 478 34.97 -3.62 -1.78
C GLU A 478 35.92 -2.40 -1.77
N GLY A 479 36.72 -2.23 -0.74
CA GLY A 479 37.53 -1.04 -0.57
C GLY A 479 36.72 0.23 -0.42
N ALA A 480 35.63 0.17 0.36
CA ALA A 480 34.66 1.25 0.50
C ALA A 480 35.31 2.53 1.04
N ASP A 481 34.89 3.66 0.48
CA ASP A 481 35.28 5.01 0.91
C ASP A 481 34.32 5.56 2.00
N ILE A 482 33.06 5.08 2.04
CA ILE A 482 32.06 5.46 3.02
C ILE A 482 31.25 4.24 3.41
N ILE A 483 30.79 4.18 4.67
CA ILE A 483 29.76 3.25 5.16
C ILE A 483 28.52 4.05 5.54
N GLY A 484 27.33 3.65 5.07
CA GLY A 484 26.05 4.22 5.40
C GLY A 484 25.18 3.23 6.19
N LEU A 485 24.60 3.67 7.29
CA LEU A 485 23.69 2.88 8.12
C LEU A 485 22.31 3.52 8.18
N SER A 486 21.29 2.70 8.03
CA SER A 486 19.88 3.09 8.15
C SER A 486 19.17 2.30 9.24
N GLY A 487 18.21 2.93 9.93
CA GLY A 487 17.36 2.28 10.92
C GLY A 487 16.12 3.10 11.24
N LEU A 488 15.01 2.40 11.52
CA LEU A 488 13.73 3.03 11.84
C LEU A 488 13.28 2.79 13.28
N ILE A 489 13.67 1.66 13.87
CA ILE A 489 13.25 1.31 15.24
C ILE A 489 14.30 1.72 16.26
N THR A 490 13.86 1.93 17.50
CA THR A 490 14.76 2.34 18.61
C THR A 490 15.98 1.43 18.79
N PRO A 491 15.87 0.09 18.75
CA PRO A 491 17.04 -0.79 18.86
C PRO A 491 18.09 -0.61 17.77
N SER A 492 17.72 -0.07 16.61
CA SER A 492 18.67 0.21 15.51
C SER A 492 19.72 1.27 15.90
N LEU A 493 19.38 2.18 16.80
CA LEU A 493 20.31 3.21 17.29
C LEU A 493 21.49 2.60 18.04
N GLU A 494 21.27 1.53 18.80
CA GLU A 494 22.33 0.82 19.51
C GLU A 494 23.21 0.01 18.56
N GLU A 495 22.60 -0.62 17.56
CA GLU A 495 23.36 -1.32 16.53
C GLU A 495 24.28 -0.35 15.76
N MET A 496 23.83 0.87 15.46
CA MET A 496 24.68 1.91 14.85
C MET A 496 25.84 2.31 15.75
N GLN A 497 25.59 2.49 17.05
CA GLN A 497 26.63 2.76 18.04
C GLN A 497 27.62 1.58 18.12
N TYR A 498 27.10 0.34 18.11
CA TYR A 498 27.93 -0.86 18.12
C TYR A 498 28.83 -0.94 16.89
N VAL A 499 28.30 -0.66 15.69
CA VAL A 499 29.08 -0.63 14.46
C VAL A 499 30.22 0.41 14.56
N ALA A 500 29.92 1.61 15.04
CA ALA A 500 30.95 2.65 15.26
C ALA A 500 32.05 2.16 16.20
N GLY A 501 31.69 1.49 17.30
CA GLY A 501 32.65 0.90 18.24
C GLY A 501 33.50 -0.23 17.64
N GLU A 502 32.91 -1.08 16.80
CA GLU A 502 33.66 -2.13 16.11
C GLU A 502 34.59 -1.55 15.01
N MET A 503 34.16 -0.48 14.33
CA MET A 503 35.05 0.25 13.40
C MET A 503 36.28 0.83 14.14
N GLN A 504 36.10 1.31 15.38
CA GLN A 504 37.21 1.83 16.21
C GLN A 504 38.19 0.73 16.62
N LYS A 505 37.70 -0.48 16.92
CA LYS A 505 38.55 -1.62 17.31
C LYS A 505 39.33 -2.21 16.14
N ASP A 506 38.85 -2.05 14.92
CA ASP A 506 39.43 -2.60 13.72
C ASP A 506 40.44 -1.63 13.12
N ASP A 507 41.71 -2.07 13.02
CA ASP A 507 42.81 -1.23 12.53
C ASP A 507 42.60 -0.67 11.11
N TYR A 508 41.90 -1.41 10.24
CA TYR A 508 41.63 -0.93 8.88
C TYR A 508 40.78 0.35 8.88
N PHE A 509 39.68 0.34 9.61
CA PHE A 509 38.77 1.50 9.66
C PHE A 509 39.37 2.63 10.51
N ARG A 510 39.98 2.30 11.63
CA ARG A 510 40.58 3.27 12.56
C ARG A 510 41.73 4.06 11.88
N ILE A 511 42.60 3.40 11.10
CA ILE A 511 43.74 4.04 10.42
C ILE A 511 43.24 4.83 9.21
N LYS A 512 42.37 4.25 8.38
CA LYS A 512 41.84 4.92 7.18
C LYS A 512 40.80 5.99 7.49
N LYS A 513 40.25 5.99 8.70
CA LYS A 513 39.20 6.92 9.12
C LYS A 513 38.01 6.95 8.14
N ILE A 514 37.54 5.77 7.72
CA ILE A 514 36.43 5.63 6.78
C ILE A 514 35.19 6.34 7.34
N PRO A 515 34.59 7.31 6.63
CA PRO A 515 33.41 8.00 7.09
C PRO A 515 32.21 7.08 7.31
N LEU A 516 31.43 7.36 8.38
CA LEU A 516 30.20 6.66 8.72
C LEU A 516 29.02 7.62 8.61
N LEU A 517 28.08 7.32 7.68
CA LEU A 517 26.82 8.05 7.54
C LEU A 517 25.74 7.40 8.38
N ILE A 518 24.99 8.21 9.13
CA ILE A 518 23.89 7.79 9.98
C ILE A 518 22.61 8.40 9.47
N GLY A 519 21.65 7.56 9.09
CA GLY A 519 20.34 7.97 8.58
C GLY A 519 19.20 7.08 9.09
N GLY A 520 17.95 7.52 8.83
CA GLY A 520 16.72 6.84 9.24
C GLY A 520 15.88 7.65 10.23
N ALA A 521 14.58 7.38 10.27
CA ALA A 521 13.60 8.25 10.93
C ALA A 521 13.77 8.38 12.46
N THR A 522 14.35 7.38 13.12
CA THR A 522 14.64 7.45 14.57
C THR A 522 15.95 8.13 14.89
N THR A 523 16.79 8.36 13.89
CA THR A 523 18.10 9.02 14.09
C THR A 523 17.93 10.54 14.21
N SER A 524 18.85 11.18 14.86
CA SER A 524 18.89 12.63 14.93
C SER A 524 20.33 13.13 15.08
N ARG A 525 20.55 14.40 14.71
CA ARG A 525 21.85 15.05 14.87
C ARG A 525 22.33 14.99 16.30
N VAL A 526 21.44 15.21 17.28
CA VAL A 526 21.79 15.16 18.72
C VAL A 526 22.20 13.75 19.12
N HIS A 527 21.41 12.74 18.75
CA HIS A 527 21.74 11.34 19.05
C HIS A 527 23.07 10.93 18.41
N THR A 528 23.28 11.26 17.14
CA THR A 528 24.54 10.95 16.43
C THR A 528 25.73 11.62 17.11
N ALA A 529 25.63 12.91 17.45
CA ALA A 529 26.69 13.66 18.12
C ALA A 529 27.03 13.16 19.53
N VAL A 530 26.01 12.73 20.29
CA VAL A 530 26.13 12.38 21.73
C VAL A 530 26.42 10.91 21.94
N ARG A 531 25.79 10.01 21.15
CA ARG A 531 25.80 8.56 21.40
C ARG A 531 26.62 7.75 20.39
N ILE A 532 26.72 8.16 19.12
CA ILE A 532 27.42 7.37 18.10
C ILE A 532 28.83 7.90 17.84
N ALA A 533 28.97 9.18 17.52
CA ALA A 533 30.26 9.78 17.16
C ALA A 533 31.37 9.62 18.22
N PRO A 534 31.12 9.61 19.53
CA PRO A 534 32.18 9.40 20.53
C PRO A 534 32.82 8.00 20.50
N HIS A 535 32.21 7.04 19.79
CA HIS A 535 32.70 5.66 19.72
C HIS A 535 33.61 5.39 18.52
N TYR A 536 33.84 6.39 17.65
CA TYR A 536 34.68 6.26 16.47
C TYR A 536 35.47 7.55 16.20
N ASP A 537 36.81 7.44 16.04
CA ASP A 537 37.70 8.58 15.77
C ASP A 537 37.64 9.07 14.30
N GLY A 538 37.04 8.30 13.41
CA GLY A 538 36.74 8.72 12.04
C GLY A 538 35.49 9.61 11.97
N PRO A 539 35.22 10.23 10.81
CA PRO A 539 34.06 11.10 10.63
C PRO A 539 32.74 10.32 10.76
N VAL A 540 31.82 10.79 11.60
CA VAL A 540 30.44 10.25 11.70
C VAL A 540 29.49 11.38 11.36
N ALA A 541 28.81 11.28 10.23
CA ALA A 541 27.92 12.33 9.74
C ALA A 541 26.44 11.92 9.79
N TYR A 542 25.60 12.76 10.39
CA TYR A 542 24.17 12.60 10.34
C TYR A 542 23.61 13.10 9.02
N VAL A 543 22.78 12.28 8.37
CA VAL A 543 22.09 12.59 7.10
C VAL A 543 20.60 12.66 7.38
N PRO A 544 19.98 13.85 7.43
CA PRO A 544 18.59 14.00 7.82
C PRO A 544 17.59 13.47 6.78
N ASP A 545 17.95 13.60 5.50
CA ASP A 545 17.09 13.22 4.38
C ASP A 545 17.92 12.81 3.15
N ALA A 546 17.26 12.26 2.15
CA ALA A 546 17.90 11.78 0.94
C ALA A 546 18.54 12.92 0.11
N SER A 547 17.94 14.11 0.13
CA SER A 547 18.43 15.26 -0.63
C SER A 547 19.81 15.72 -0.17
N ARG A 548 20.08 15.59 1.13
CA ARG A 548 21.36 15.97 1.75
C ARG A 548 22.44 14.91 1.65
N SER A 549 22.10 13.67 1.32
CA SER A 549 23.05 12.55 1.27
C SER A 549 24.20 12.80 0.29
N VAL A 550 23.90 13.35 -0.88
CA VAL A 550 24.89 13.65 -1.92
C VAL A 550 25.89 14.71 -1.48
N GLY A 551 25.37 15.83 -0.96
CA GLY A 551 26.23 16.93 -0.51
C GLY A 551 27.15 16.50 0.63
N VAL A 552 26.66 15.70 1.58
CA VAL A 552 27.48 15.15 2.67
C VAL A 552 28.54 14.18 2.14
N ALA A 553 28.18 13.25 1.24
CA ALA A 553 29.14 12.31 0.67
C ALA A 553 30.22 13.01 -0.16
N GLN A 554 29.85 14.00 -0.98
CA GLN A 554 30.80 14.82 -1.75
C GLN A 554 31.71 15.64 -0.84
N SER A 555 31.19 16.23 0.24
CA SER A 555 32.00 16.99 1.19
C SER A 555 33.00 16.10 1.94
N LEU A 556 32.63 14.84 2.21
CA LEU A 556 33.51 13.89 2.89
C LEU A 556 34.64 13.33 2.02
N LEU A 557 34.45 13.27 0.69
CA LEU A 557 35.41 12.71 -0.24
C LEU A 557 36.11 13.73 -1.16
N GLY A 558 35.62 14.98 -1.15
CA GLY A 558 36.18 16.06 -2.01
C GLY A 558 37.41 16.76 -1.40
N ASP A 559 37.97 17.69 -2.14
CA ASP A 559 39.21 18.44 -1.75
C ASP A 559 39.01 19.23 -0.43
N GLY A 560 37.76 19.59 -0.08
CA GLY A 560 37.39 20.30 1.16
C GLY A 560 37.10 19.37 2.37
N ALA A 561 37.34 18.06 2.27
CA ALA A 561 36.96 17.08 3.29
C ALA A 561 37.52 17.40 4.68
N ALA A 562 38.75 17.82 4.76
CA ALA A 562 39.41 18.15 6.04
C ALA A 562 38.67 19.30 6.76
N GLN A 563 38.28 20.36 6.03
CA GLN A 563 37.55 21.49 6.56
C GLN A 563 36.13 21.07 7.00
N PHE A 564 35.43 20.32 6.16
CA PHE A 564 34.09 19.81 6.49
C PHE A 564 34.08 18.93 7.75
N ILE A 565 35.07 18.04 7.90
CA ILE A 565 35.23 17.18 9.07
C ILE A 565 35.50 18.01 10.35
N ASP A 566 36.31 19.06 10.22
CA ASP A 566 36.60 19.95 11.37
C ASP A 566 35.34 20.72 11.78
N GLU A 567 34.62 21.30 10.84
CA GLU A 567 33.33 21.96 11.08
C GLU A 567 32.30 21.01 11.73
N LEU A 568 32.20 19.76 11.24
CA LEU A 568 31.33 18.72 11.78
C LEU A 568 31.69 18.39 13.25
N ASN A 569 32.99 18.23 13.53
CA ASN A 569 33.48 17.93 14.87
C ASN A 569 33.23 19.09 15.86
N GLN A 570 33.45 20.35 15.43
CA GLN A 570 33.14 21.54 16.22
C GLN A 570 31.64 21.65 16.50
N ASP A 571 30.84 21.39 15.49
CA ASP A 571 29.38 21.37 15.63
C ASP A 571 28.91 20.30 16.64
N TYR A 572 29.44 19.09 16.53
CA TYR A 572 29.12 18.02 17.48
C TYR A 572 29.64 18.31 18.90
N ALA A 573 30.79 18.94 19.04
CA ALA A 573 31.28 19.40 20.34
C ALA A 573 30.30 20.41 20.94
N ARG A 574 29.82 21.36 20.15
CA ARG A 574 28.80 22.35 20.56
C ARG A 574 27.49 21.66 20.97
N VAL A 575 27.02 20.69 20.16
CA VAL A 575 25.78 19.93 20.46
C VAL A 575 25.94 19.15 21.78
N ARG A 576 27.08 18.46 21.98
CA ARG A 576 27.36 17.78 23.26
C ARG A 576 27.39 18.72 24.43
N HIS A 577 28.03 19.90 24.29
CA HIS A 577 28.08 20.90 25.34
C HIS A 577 26.67 21.46 25.68
N GLN A 578 25.88 21.76 24.66
CA GLN A 578 24.50 22.19 24.84
C GLN A 578 23.63 21.11 25.49
N HIS A 579 23.80 19.85 25.06
CA HIS A 579 23.08 18.72 25.64
C HIS A 579 23.44 18.49 27.12
N ALA A 580 24.72 18.58 27.44
CA ALA A 580 25.20 18.45 28.84
C ALA A 580 24.71 19.60 29.73
N ASN A 581 24.58 20.82 29.18
CA ASN A 581 24.14 22.01 29.91
C ASN A 581 22.63 22.30 29.78
N LYS A 582 21.88 21.49 29.07
CA LYS A 582 20.41 21.63 28.97
C LYS A 582 19.85 21.40 30.38
N LYS A 583 19.17 22.42 30.94
CA LYS A 583 18.39 22.22 32.15
C LYS A 583 17.45 21.05 31.96
N GLN A 584 17.81 19.93 32.57
CA GLN A 584 16.92 18.79 32.56
C GLN A 584 15.69 19.17 33.38
N THR A 585 14.50 18.90 32.85
CA THR A 585 13.29 18.97 33.64
C THR A 585 13.46 18.04 34.83
N PRO A 586 13.25 18.49 36.05
CA PRO A 586 13.43 17.64 37.22
C PRO A 586 12.62 16.34 37.09
N ILE A 587 13.26 15.23 37.41
CA ILE A 587 12.60 13.93 37.48
C ILE A 587 12.18 13.69 38.92
N TRP A 588 10.91 13.39 39.13
CA TRP A 588 10.39 13.00 40.43
C TRP A 588 10.79 11.56 40.75
N THR A 589 10.83 11.25 42.06
CA THR A 589 10.92 9.82 42.45
C THR A 589 9.68 9.08 42.00
N LEU A 590 9.83 7.78 41.75
CA LEU A 590 8.73 6.92 41.33
C LEU A 590 7.55 6.98 42.31
N ASP A 591 7.83 6.96 43.62
CA ASP A 591 6.79 7.07 44.65
C ASP A 591 6.01 8.38 44.56
N LYS A 592 6.72 9.51 44.33
CA LYS A 592 6.05 10.81 44.11
C LYS A 592 5.22 10.81 42.84
N ALA A 593 5.71 10.20 41.80
CA ALA A 593 4.97 10.07 40.52
C ALA A 593 3.73 9.18 40.68
N ARG A 594 3.83 8.05 41.41
CA ARG A 594 2.70 7.19 41.75
C ARG A 594 1.66 7.89 42.63
N ALA A 595 2.10 8.68 43.61
CA ALA A 595 1.20 9.48 44.41
C ALA A 595 0.44 10.56 43.63
N ASN A 596 0.99 10.99 42.49
CA ASN A 596 0.36 11.94 41.55
C ASN A 596 -0.24 11.25 40.29
N LYS A 597 -0.61 9.98 40.38
CA LYS A 597 -1.21 9.24 39.25
C LYS A 597 -2.55 9.82 38.80
N THR A 598 -2.99 9.46 37.57
CA THR A 598 -4.35 9.79 37.13
C THR A 598 -5.36 9.06 37.99
N VAL A 599 -6.28 9.80 38.57
CA VAL A 599 -7.37 9.25 39.40
C VAL A 599 -8.61 9.11 38.51
N VAL A 600 -9.01 7.89 38.25
CA VAL A 600 -10.21 7.56 37.51
C VAL A 600 -11.30 7.16 38.50
N ASP A 601 -12.50 7.74 38.32
CA ASP A 601 -13.67 7.38 39.13
C ASP A 601 -14.38 6.14 38.58
N TRP A 602 -13.95 4.98 39.02
CA TRP A 602 -14.53 3.68 38.64
C TRP A 602 -15.94 3.46 39.18
N SER A 603 -16.48 4.33 40.04
CA SER A 603 -17.86 4.25 40.50
C SER A 603 -18.85 4.82 39.47
N SER A 604 -18.38 5.75 38.65
CA SER A 604 -19.15 6.39 37.57
C SER A 604 -19.07 5.69 36.23
N TYR A 605 -18.10 4.80 36.03
CA TYR A 605 -17.87 4.06 34.78
C TYR A 605 -17.87 2.56 35.01
N GLN A 606 -18.78 1.87 34.34
CA GLN A 606 -18.81 0.40 34.33
C GLN A 606 -18.22 -0.12 33.01
N PRO A 607 -17.08 -0.84 33.07
CA PRO A 607 -16.48 -1.41 31.88
C PRO A 607 -17.44 -2.38 31.17
N LYS A 608 -17.50 -2.28 29.85
CA LYS A 608 -18.33 -3.16 29.03
C LYS A 608 -17.57 -4.43 28.70
N ALA A 609 -18.18 -5.59 28.97
CA ALA A 609 -17.63 -6.86 28.55
C ALA A 609 -17.62 -6.98 27.01
N PRO A 610 -16.55 -7.49 26.41
CA PRO A 610 -16.50 -7.77 24.98
C PRO A 610 -17.42 -8.93 24.61
N LYS A 611 -17.82 -8.99 23.34
CA LYS A 611 -18.74 -10.05 22.86
C LYS A 611 -18.09 -11.43 22.82
N PHE A 612 -16.81 -11.53 22.96
CA PHE A 612 -16.04 -12.78 23.04
C PHE A 612 -14.77 -12.57 23.85
N ILE A 613 -14.27 -13.64 24.43
CA ILE A 613 -12.96 -13.70 25.07
C ILE A 613 -12.06 -14.59 24.22
N GLY A 614 -10.80 -14.20 24.13
CA GLY A 614 -9.80 -14.91 23.33
C GLY A 614 -9.61 -14.30 21.94
N ARG A 615 -9.18 -15.10 21.01
CA ARG A 615 -8.59 -14.72 19.74
C ARG A 615 -9.57 -14.78 18.57
N ARG A 616 -9.51 -13.81 17.65
CA ARG A 616 -10.15 -13.88 16.33
C ARG A 616 -9.15 -13.51 15.23
N VAL A 617 -9.21 -14.24 14.14
CA VAL A 617 -8.33 -14.10 12.99
C VAL A 617 -9.13 -13.58 11.79
N PHE A 618 -8.53 -12.66 11.07
CA PHE A 618 -9.03 -12.14 9.80
C PHE A 618 -7.95 -12.38 8.75
N LYS A 619 -8.26 -13.17 7.74
CA LYS A 619 -7.36 -13.45 6.61
C LYS A 619 -7.94 -12.87 5.33
N ASN A 620 -7.06 -12.39 4.45
CA ASN A 620 -7.43 -11.82 3.16
C ASN A 620 -8.47 -10.69 3.29
N PHE A 621 -8.24 -9.75 4.23
CA PHE A 621 -9.13 -8.63 4.42
C PHE A 621 -9.17 -7.78 3.15
N ASP A 622 -10.34 -7.19 2.83
CA ASP A 622 -10.53 -6.42 1.61
C ASP A 622 -9.67 -5.14 1.62
N LEU A 623 -8.72 -5.07 0.68
CA LEU A 623 -7.85 -3.91 0.52
C LEU A 623 -8.60 -2.66 0.08
N GLY A 624 -9.69 -2.82 -0.70
CA GLY A 624 -10.57 -1.71 -1.09
C GLY A 624 -11.30 -1.10 0.10
N GLU A 625 -11.67 -1.92 1.07
CA GLU A 625 -12.21 -1.43 2.34
C GLU A 625 -11.16 -0.65 3.13
N LEU A 626 -9.94 -1.19 3.22
CA LEU A 626 -8.84 -0.53 3.92
C LEU A 626 -8.44 0.80 3.28
N ALA A 627 -8.50 0.91 1.96
CA ALA A 627 -8.16 2.12 1.22
C ALA A 627 -8.96 3.35 1.69
N LYS A 628 -10.17 3.16 2.23
CA LYS A 628 -11.02 4.24 2.77
C LYS A 628 -10.48 4.86 4.06
N TYR A 629 -9.59 4.17 4.77
CA TYR A 629 -9.01 4.58 6.04
C TYR A 629 -7.58 5.14 5.89
N ILE A 630 -7.07 5.28 4.67
CA ILE A 630 -5.70 5.75 4.45
C ILE A 630 -5.55 7.21 4.89
N ASP A 631 -4.64 7.46 5.81
CA ASP A 631 -4.06 8.77 6.04
C ASP A 631 -2.95 9.02 5.00
N TRP A 632 -3.18 10.01 4.14
CA TRP A 632 -2.25 10.38 3.07
C TRP A 632 -1.11 11.30 3.53
N GLY A 633 -1.20 11.89 4.72
CA GLY A 633 -0.14 12.75 5.25
C GLY A 633 1.24 12.10 5.26
N PRO A 634 1.42 10.93 5.91
CA PRO A 634 2.69 10.22 5.93
C PRO A 634 3.16 9.71 4.56
N PHE A 635 2.22 9.47 3.61
CA PHE A 635 2.56 9.13 2.23
C PHE A 635 3.39 10.25 1.56
N PHE A 636 2.95 11.51 1.69
CA PHE A 636 3.70 12.65 1.15
C PHE A 636 5.04 12.85 1.85
N GLN A 637 5.12 12.61 3.16
CA GLN A 637 6.37 12.68 3.92
C GLN A 637 7.42 11.68 3.42
N THR A 638 7.02 10.50 2.97
CA THR A 638 7.94 9.52 2.35
C THR A 638 8.67 10.11 1.13
N TRP A 639 8.04 11.05 0.44
CA TRP A 639 8.58 11.71 -0.76
C TRP A 639 9.19 13.09 -0.49
N ASP A 640 9.48 13.41 0.78
CA ASP A 640 9.99 14.73 1.23
C ASP A 640 9.07 15.90 0.84
N LEU A 641 7.77 15.65 0.67
CA LEU A 641 6.76 16.67 0.39
C LEU A 641 6.09 17.09 1.71
N ALA A 642 6.37 18.31 2.17
CA ALA A 642 5.88 18.81 3.44
C ALA A 642 4.57 19.58 3.28
N GLY A 643 3.56 19.23 4.07
CA GLY A 643 2.27 19.91 4.15
C GLY A 643 1.15 18.98 4.61
N PRO A 644 0.09 19.52 5.21
CA PRO A 644 -1.06 18.72 5.61
C PRO A 644 -1.92 18.33 4.39
N TYR A 645 -2.40 17.09 4.37
CA TYR A 645 -3.37 16.65 3.37
C TYR A 645 -4.80 17.04 3.81
N PRO A 646 -5.68 17.53 2.90
CA PRO A 646 -5.49 17.65 1.45
C PRO A 646 -4.84 18.96 0.97
N GLN A 647 -4.56 19.93 1.86
CA GLN A 647 -4.09 21.27 1.50
C GLN A 647 -2.75 21.25 0.75
N ILE A 648 -1.90 20.26 1.00
CA ILE A 648 -0.62 20.08 0.28
C ILE A 648 -0.81 20.02 -1.24
N LEU A 649 -1.94 19.55 -1.73
CA LEU A 649 -2.23 19.45 -3.16
C LEU A 649 -2.33 20.84 -3.82
N ASP A 650 -2.70 21.87 -3.06
CA ASP A 650 -2.85 23.25 -3.56
C ASP A 650 -1.72 24.17 -3.09
N ASP A 651 -0.66 23.59 -2.52
CA ASP A 651 0.53 24.35 -2.11
C ASP A 651 1.22 24.99 -3.32
N ALA A 652 1.67 26.23 -3.16
CA ALA A 652 2.26 26.99 -4.25
C ALA A 652 3.62 26.47 -4.73
N VAL A 653 4.36 25.73 -3.89
CA VAL A 653 5.70 25.22 -4.17
C VAL A 653 5.65 23.72 -4.53
N VAL A 654 5.07 22.92 -3.66
CA VAL A 654 5.08 21.46 -3.80
C VAL A 654 3.79 20.89 -4.41
N GLY A 655 2.72 21.69 -4.53
CA GLY A 655 1.39 21.21 -4.88
C GLY A 655 1.30 20.50 -6.24
N ALA A 656 2.02 21.00 -7.24
CA ALA A 656 2.05 20.35 -8.57
C ALA A 656 2.65 18.93 -8.49
N GLU A 657 3.77 18.77 -7.77
CA GLU A 657 4.40 17.47 -7.61
C GLU A 657 3.62 16.58 -6.63
N ALA A 658 3.03 17.15 -5.59
CA ALA A 658 2.14 16.43 -4.68
C ALA A 658 0.94 15.82 -5.43
N LYS A 659 0.30 16.58 -6.33
CA LYS A 659 -0.78 16.08 -7.20
C LYS A 659 -0.31 14.91 -8.07
N ARG A 660 0.87 15.03 -8.68
CA ARG A 660 1.44 14.01 -9.55
C ARG A 660 1.73 12.71 -8.78
N VAL A 661 2.43 12.82 -7.65
CA VAL A 661 2.75 11.66 -6.80
C VAL A 661 1.48 11.03 -6.22
N PHE A 662 0.49 11.86 -5.86
CA PHE A 662 -0.80 11.37 -5.41
C PHE A 662 -1.54 10.59 -6.50
N ALA A 663 -1.56 11.09 -7.74
CA ALA A 663 -2.15 10.39 -8.88
C ALA A 663 -1.42 9.05 -9.16
N ASP A 664 -0.08 9.04 -9.15
CA ASP A 664 0.71 7.81 -9.27
C ASP A 664 0.39 6.84 -8.11
N GLY A 665 0.26 7.35 -6.88
CA GLY A 665 -0.14 6.58 -5.69
C GLY A 665 -1.53 5.97 -5.82
N GLN A 666 -2.51 6.74 -6.28
CA GLN A 666 -3.87 6.27 -6.52
C GLN A 666 -3.90 5.20 -7.63
N ALA A 667 -3.17 5.43 -8.72
CA ALA A 667 -3.07 4.46 -9.81
C ALA A 667 -2.40 3.14 -9.35
N MET A 668 -1.36 3.22 -8.53
CA MET A 668 -0.71 2.04 -7.94
C MET A 668 -1.63 1.36 -6.93
N LEU A 669 -2.30 2.13 -6.04
CA LEU A 669 -3.27 1.58 -5.08
C LEU A 669 -4.39 0.83 -5.80
N LYS A 670 -4.90 1.38 -6.89
CA LYS A 670 -5.88 0.70 -7.74
C LYS A 670 -5.34 -0.66 -8.24
N LYS A 671 -4.11 -0.69 -8.75
CA LYS A 671 -3.47 -1.95 -9.18
C LYS A 671 -3.28 -2.94 -8.03
N ILE A 672 -2.90 -2.45 -6.85
CA ILE A 672 -2.77 -3.27 -5.63
C ILE A 672 -4.10 -3.91 -5.26
N VAL A 673 -5.17 -3.12 -5.23
CA VAL A 673 -6.51 -3.57 -4.83
C VAL A 673 -7.09 -4.52 -5.89
N GLU A 674 -7.14 -4.10 -7.15
CA GLU A 674 -7.75 -4.87 -8.25
C GLU A 674 -6.93 -6.12 -8.58
N GLY A 675 -5.61 -5.99 -8.61
CA GLY A 675 -4.68 -7.10 -8.86
C GLY A 675 -4.41 -7.98 -7.65
N ARG A 676 -4.92 -7.61 -6.46
CA ARG A 676 -4.69 -8.32 -5.18
C ARG A 676 -3.21 -8.63 -4.98
N TRP A 677 -2.37 -7.61 -5.20
CA TRP A 677 -0.92 -7.77 -5.13
C TRP A 677 -0.43 -8.03 -3.71
N LEU A 678 -1.19 -7.55 -2.72
CA LEU A 678 -0.90 -7.68 -1.31
C LEU A 678 -2.00 -8.49 -0.62
N THR A 679 -1.64 -9.18 0.44
CA THR A 679 -2.59 -9.83 1.34
C THR A 679 -2.58 -9.13 2.68
N ALA A 680 -3.77 -8.75 3.16
CA ALA A 680 -3.96 -8.14 4.46
C ALA A 680 -4.54 -9.14 5.46
N ASN A 681 -3.81 -9.41 6.53
CA ASN A 681 -4.21 -10.30 7.60
C ASN A 681 -4.18 -9.60 8.95
N ALA A 682 -5.04 -10.03 9.86
CA ALA A 682 -5.08 -9.51 11.22
C ALA A 682 -5.41 -10.58 12.24
N VAL A 683 -5.00 -10.34 13.46
CA VAL A 683 -5.47 -11.06 14.63
C VAL A 683 -5.80 -10.05 15.73
N VAL A 684 -6.92 -10.25 16.38
CA VAL A 684 -7.36 -9.50 17.56
C VAL A 684 -7.68 -10.47 18.68
N ALA A 685 -7.30 -10.14 19.90
CA ALA A 685 -7.71 -10.90 21.07
C ALA A 685 -8.21 -9.95 22.15
N LEU A 686 -9.30 -10.32 22.80
CA LEU A 686 -9.92 -9.58 23.89
C LEU A 686 -9.87 -10.44 25.14
N TYR A 687 -9.42 -9.88 26.25
CA TYR A 687 -9.20 -10.60 27.50
C TYR A 687 -9.77 -9.84 28.68
N PRO A 688 -10.24 -10.55 29.72
CA PRO A 688 -10.40 -9.95 31.02
C PRO A 688 -9.06 -9.36 31.50
N ALA A 689 -9.05 -8.13 31.95
CA ALA A 689 -7.84 -7.44 32.37
C ALA A 689 -8.09 -6.55 33.58
N ASN A 690 -7.09 -6.40 34.43
CA ASN A 690 -7.10 -5.44 35.52
C ASN A 690 -5.71 -4.82 35.71
N SER A 691 -5.65 -3.57 36.17
CA SER A 691 -4.41 -3.00 36.62
C SER A 691 -3.94 -3.70 37.93
N VAL A 692 -2.64 -3.94 38.01
CA VAL A 692 -1.96 -4.60 39.15
C VAL A 692 -0.65 -3.90 39.45
N ASP A 693 -0.15 -4.05 40.65
CA ASP A 693 1.17 -3.56 41.07
C ASP A 693 1.43 -2.09 40.69
N GLU A 694 0.42 -1.20 40.81
CA GLU A 694 0.39 0.25 40.57
C GLU A 694 0.53 0.64 39.09
N ASP A 695 1.41 0.00 38.30
CA ASP A 695 1.76 0.45 36.96
C ASP A 695 1.56 -0.63 35.87
N ASP A 696 1.15 -1.85 36.23
CA ASP A 696 1.06 -3.00 35.33
C ASP A 696 -0.38 -3.34 34.97
N ILE A 697 -0.57 -4.04 33.84
CA ILE A 697 -1.85 -4.60 33.41
C ILE A 697 -1.73 -6.10 33.27
N ALA A 698 -2.52 -6.85 34.04
CA ALA A 698 -2.65 -8.27 33.93
C ALA A 698 -3.80 -8.63 32.99
N PHE A 699 -3.49 -9.44 31.97
CA PHE A 699 -4.46 -10.08 31.08
C PHE A 699 -4.70 -11.50 31.56
N TYR A 700 -5.94 -11.95 31.58
CA TYR A 700 -6.32 -13.27 32.08
C TYR A 700 -6.89 -14.14 30.97
N THR A 701 -6.67 -15.45 31.08
CA THR A 701 -7.15 -16.43 30.08
C THR A 701 -8.68 -16.48 30.00
N ASP A 702 -9.38 -16.25 31.12
CA ASP A 702 -10.83 -16.31 31.23
C ASP A 702 -11.40 -15.39 32.33
N GLU A 703 -12.70 -15.36 32.46
CA GLU A 703 -13.46 -14.54 33.41
C GLU A 703 -13.21 -14.88 34.89
N THR A 704 -12.61 -16.02 35.20
CA THR A 704 -12.24 -16.38 36.59
C THR A 704 -11.08 -15.53 37.10
N ARG A 705 -10.28 -14.97 36.18
CA ARG A 705 -9.11 -14.10 36.46
C ARG A 705 -8.11 -14.76 37.42
N THR A 706 -7.93 -16.07 37.26
CA THR A 706 -7.00 -16.88 38.10
C THR A 706 -5.68 -17.12 37.37
N GLU A 707 -5.71 -17.32 36.07
CA GLU A 707 -4.55 -17.58 35.23
C GLU A 707 -4.22 -16.39 34.35
N ARG A 708 -2.98 -15.88 34.43
CA ARG A 708 -2.52 -14.78 33.61
C ARG A 708 -2.08 -15.28 32.23
N ALA A 709 -2.65 -14.70 31.19
CA ALA A 709 -2.24 -14.90 29.79
C ALA A 709 -1.00 -14.04 29.44
N LEU A 710 -0.96 -12.81 29.96
CA LEU A 710 0.11 -11.85 29.72
C LEU A 710 0.14 -10.85 30.89
N THR A 711 1.31 -10.33 31.25
CA THR A 711 1.44 -9.11 32.06
C THR A 711 2.16 -8.07 31.26
N TRP A 712 1.50 -6.93 31.03
CA TRP A 712 2.15 -5.75 30.48
C TRP A 712 2.71 -4.90 31.62
N TYR A 713 4.00 -4.62 31.55
CA TYR A 713 4.71 -3.86 32.57
C TYR A 713 4.79 -2.39 32.16
N GLY A 714 4.12 -1.54 32.88
CA GLY A 714 3.99 -0.13 32.55
C GLY A 714 5.13 0.75 33.05
N LEU A 715 5.26 1.88 32.34
CA LEU A 715 6.13 2.98 32.71
C LEU A 715 5.28 4.21 33.02
N ARG A 716 5.59 4.87 34.15
CA ARG A 716 4.92 6.09 34.60
C ARG A 716 5.74 7.33 34.27
N GLN A 717 5.09 8.39 33.91
CA GLN A 717 5.72 9.70 33.72
C GLN A 717 6.33 10.18 35.03
N GLN A 718 7.64 10.45 35.05
CA GLN A 718 8.36 10.96 36.20
C GLN A 718 8.82 12.44 36.09
N THR A 719 8.74 13.00 34.87
CA THR A 719 9.07 14.41 34.65
C THR A 719 8.16 15.29 35.50
N GLU A 720 8.74 16.31 36.17
CA GLU A 720 7.98 17.26 36.95
C GLU A 720 6.81 17.86 36.19
N LYS A 721 5.64 17.90 36.83
CA LYS A 721 4.39 18.31 36.20
C LYS A 721 4.11 19.80 36.47
N GLN A 722 3.60 20.45 35.43
CA GLN A 722 3.11 21.82 35.54
C GLN A 722 1.81 21.88 36.34
N VAL A 723 1.58 23.01 36.95
CA VAL A 723 0.31 23.37 37.59
C VAL A 723 -0.48 24.19 36.58
N VAL A 724 -1.65 23.68 36.18
CA VAL A 724 -2.60 24.33 35.25
C VAL A 724 -3.86 24.62 36.05
N ASP A 725 -4.34 25.86 36.05
CA ASP A 725 -5.54 26.30 36.79
C ASP A 725 -5.56 25.91 38.29
N GLY A 726 -4.40 25.90 38.90
CA GLY A 726 -4.22 25.57 40.33
C GLY A 726 -4.22 24.05 40.62
N GLN A 727 -4.30 23.20 39.61
CA GLN A 727 -4.24 21.73 39.72
C GLN A 727 -2.95 21.20 39.09
N GLN A 728 -2.28 20.31 39.82
CA GLN A 728 -1.11 19.62 39.28
C GLN A 728 -1.51 18.58 38.25
N MET A 729 -0.91 18.65 37.06
CA MET A 729 -1.16 17.67 36.00
C MET A 729 -0.68 16.28 36.48
N PRO A 730 -1.46 15.20 36.16
CA PRO A 730 -1.13 13.86 36.64
C PRO A 730 0.10 13.26 35.95
N SER A 731 0.79 12.40 36.68
CA SER A 731 1.86 11.52 36.19
C SER A 731 1.23 10.24 35.61
N ARG A 732 0.98 10.20 34.29
CA ARG A 732 0.21 9.16 33.64
C ARG A 732 0.99 7.86 33.45
N CYS A 733 0.27 6.76 33.55
CA CYS A 733 0.64 5.42 33.10
C CYS A 733 -0.55 4.83 32.34
N LEU A 734 -0.35 3.97 31.34
CA LEU A 734 -1.45 3.31 30.63
C LEU A 734 -2.31 2.46 31.58
N ALA A 735 -1.72 1.89 32.62
CA ALA A 735 -2.42 1.13 33.66
C ALA A 735 -3.48 1.96 34.42
N ASP A 736 -3.36 3.30 34.45
CA ASP A 736 -4.36 4.16 35.08
C ASP A 736 -5.73 4.08 34.41
N PHE A 737 -5.78 3.69 33.13
CA PHE A 737 -7.01 3.58 32.31
C PHE A 737 -7.59 2.17 32.25
N VAL A 738 -7.07 1.25 33.03
CA VAL A 738 -7.61 -0.10 33.24
C VAL A 738 -7.93 -0.26 34.71
N ALA A 739 -9.16 -0.69 35.04
CA ALA A 739 -9.61 -0.75 36.43
C ALA A 739 -8.79 -1.72 37.29
N PRO A 740 -8.44 -1.36 38.53
CA PRO A 740 -7.98 -2.35 39.49
C PRO A 740 -9.15 -3.27 39.85
N ARG A 741 -8.86 -4.56 40.15
CA ARG A 741 -9.92 -5.53 40.48
C ARG A 741 -10.79 -5.09 41.68
N HIS A 742 -10.19 -4.40 42.64
CA HIS A 742 -10.91 -3.84 43.79
C HIS A 742 -10.64 -2.32 43.85
N ALA A 743 -11.57 -1.55 43.36
CA ALA A 743 -11.48 -0.08 43.39
C ALA A 743 -11.96 0.48 44.72
N ILE A 744 -11.18 1.35 45.30
CA ILE A 744 -11.56 2.09 46.54
C ILE A 744 -12.48 3.22 46.13
N ASN A 745 -13.68 3.32 46.75
CA ASN A 745 -14.58 4.45 46.53
C ASN A 745 -13.91 5.77 46.86
N SER A 746 -13.74 6.65 45.90
CA SER A 746 -13.09 7.96 46.03
C SER A 746 -13.86 9.00 46.87
N GLY A 747 -14.93 8.61 47.56
CA GLY A 747 -15.72 9.45 48.46
C GLY A 747 -15.19 9.59 49.88
N ALA A 748 -14.07 8.91 50.25
CA ALA A 748 -13.48 9.01 51.59
C ALA A 748 -12.21 9.85 51.52
N HIS A 749 -12.33 11.15 51.74
CA HIS A 749 -11.18 12.03 51.98
C HIS A 749 -10.33 11.54 53.16
N HIS A 750 -9.01 11.46 52.91
CA HIS A 750 -7.94 11.42 53.89
C HIS A 750 -8.35 11.35 55.38
N ALA A 751 -8.34 10.16 55.95
CA ALA A 751 -7.92 9.94 57.35
C ALA A 751 -7.69 8.45 57.57
N ASP A 752 -6.51 8.12 58.06
CA ASP A 752 -6.11 6.85 58.70
C ASP A 752 -5.67 5.69 57.79
N SER A 753 -4.38 5.64 57.56
CA SER A 753 -3.65 4.53 56.93
C SER A 753 -3.44 3.31 57.84
N THR A 754 -4.28 3.11 58.86
CA THR A 754 -4.14 2.03 59.84
C THR A 754 -5.44 1.22 60.05
N ARG A 755 -6.10 0.75 58.99
CA ARG A 755 -7.02 -0.38 59.12
C ARG A 755 -6.92 -1.29 57.95
N ALA A 756 -6.10 -2.32 58.11
CA ALA A 756 -6.05 -3.52 57.32
C ALA A 756 -7.36 -4.32 57.41
N SER A 757 -7.67 -4.96 56.30
CA SER A 757 -8.58 -6.13 56.21
C SER A 757 -10.09 -5.90 56.53
N GLY A 758 -10.82 -5.42 55.54
CA GLY A 758 -12.26 -5.49 55.55
C GLY A 758 -12.79 -5.22 54.12
N GLN A 759 -13.26 -6.25 53.45
CA GLN A 759 -13.90 -6.27 52.12
C GLN A 759 -14.97 -5.21 52.01
N ASN A 760 -14.71 -4.06 51.40
CA ASN A 760 -15.68 -3.07 50.98
C ASN A 760 -15.16 -2.26 49.75
N GLY A 761 -14.38 -2.86 48.83
CA GLY A 761 -14.04 -2.30 47.52
C GLY A 761 -15.07 -2.75 46.49
N LEU A 762 -15.46 -1.85 45.58
CA LEU A 762 -16.25 -2.21 44.40
C LEU A 762 -15.39 -3.15 43.55
N GLU A 763 -15.87 -4.38 43.28
CA GLU A 763 -15.22 -5.26 42.33
C GLU A 763 -15.50 -4.74 40.92
N VAL A 764 -14.47 -4.39 40.19
CA VAL A 764 -14.57 -3.89 38.81
C VAL A 764 -13.96 -4.91 37.86
N LEU A 765 -14.77 -5.47 36.99
CA LEU A 765 -14.35 -6.44 35.99
C LEU A 765 -14.08 -5.68 34.68
N ASP A 766 -12.82 -5.39 34.40
CA ASP A 766 -12.40 -4.67 33.20
C ASP A 766 -11.77 -5.60 32.18
N TYR A 767 -11.52 -5.08 30.99
CA TYR A 767 -11.03 -5.83 29.84
C TYR A 767 -10.00 -4.99 29.09
N ALA A 768 -9.12 -5.66 28.36
CA ALA A 768 -8.18 -5.03 27.44
C ALA A 768 -7.99 -5.94 26.22
N GLY A 769 -7.54 -5.34 25.12
CA GLY A 769 -7.33 -6.08 23.87
C GLY A 769 -5.90 -6.04 23.40
N LEU A 770 -5.57 -6.99 22.53
CA LEU A 770 -4.32 -7.09 21.79
C LEU A 770 -4.64 -7.21 20.32
N PHE A 771 -3.79 -6.64 19.45
CA PHE A 771 -3.95 -6.82 18.01
C PHE A 771 -2.60 -6.85 17.29
N ALA A 772 -2.60 -7.50 16.15
CA ALA A 772 -1.56 -7.39 15.14
C ALA A 772 -2.19 -7.44 13.76
N VAL A 773 -1.77 -6.55 12.87
CA VAL A 773 -2.27 -6.44 11.49
C VAL A 773 -1.09 -6.32 10.53
N THR A 774 -1.25 -6.81 9.31
CA THR A 774 -0.31 -6.59 8.21
C THR A 774 -1.06 -6.40 6.90
N ALA A 775 -0.51 -5.58 6.02
CA ALA A 775 -0.87 -5.48 4.62
C ALA A 775 0.35 -5.68 3.70
N GLY A 776 1.46 -6.18 4.27
CA GLY A 776 2.74 -6.32 3.59
C GLY A 776 3.01 -7.68 2.95
N ILE A 777 2.11 -8.67 3.11
CA ILE A 777 2.33 -10.00 2.53
C ILE A 777 2.26 -9.93 1.01
N GLY A 778 3.36 -10.30 0.35
CA GLY A 778 3.53 -10.20 -1.10
C GLY A 778 4.24 -8.93 -1.59
N ALA A 779 4.44 -7.92 -0.73
CA ALA A 779 5.10 -6.67 -1.09
C ALA A 779 6.54 -6.89 -1.60
N ASP A 780 7.33 -7.69 -0.90
CA ASP A 780 8.73 -7.93 -1.25
C ASP A 780 8.88 -8.57 -2.63
N LYS A 781 8.07 -9.58 -2.94
CA LYS A 781 8.08 -10.25 -4.25
C LYS A 781 7.80 -9.27 -5.39
N ARG A 782 6.83 -8.36 -5.20
CA ARG A 782 6.47 -7.35 -6.21
C ARG A 782 7.51 -6.23 -6.30
N ALA A 783 8.03 -5.79 -5.17
CA ALA A 783 9.10 -4.81 -5.12
C ALA A 783 10.36 -5.31 -5.85
N GLN A 784 10.77 -6.55 -5.62
CA GLN A 784 11.89 -7.20 -6.32
C GLN A 784 11.65 -7.27 -7.84
N ALA A 785 10.43 -7.51 -8.29
CA ALA A 785 10.11 -7.51 -9.72
C ALA A 785 10.28 -6.11 -10.34
N PHE A 786 9.90 -5.04 -9.64
CA PHE A 786 10.17 -3.67 -10.07
C PHE A 786 11.66 -3.34 -10.07
N GLU A 787 12.39 -3.74 -9.03
CA GLU A 787 13.84 -3.55 -8.92
C GLU A 787 14.61 -4.27 -10.04
N ALA A 788 14.21 -5.50 -10.38
CA ALA A 788 14.76 -6.26 -11.50
C ALA A 788 14.46 -5.58 -12.86
N ALA A 789 13.39 -4.82 -12.97
CA ALA A 789 13.06 -3.99 -14.12
C ALA A 789 13.66 -2.57 -14.06
N HIS A 790 14.56 -2.32 -13.12
CA HIS A 790 15.17 -1.00 -12.85
C HIS A 790 14.14 0.10 -12.52
N ASP A 791 12.98 -0.28 -11.95
CA ASP A 791 11.89 0.61 -11.59
C ASP A 791 11.82 0.82 -10.06
N ASP A 792 12.83 1.47 -9.51
CA ASP A 792 12.90 1.79 -8.07
C ASP A 792 11.74 2.69 -7.63
N TYR A 793 11.25 3.55 -8.53
CA TYR A 793 10.10 4.43 -8.23
C TYR A 793 8.86 3.61 -7.87
N SER A 794 8.48 2.63 -8.70
CA SER A 794 7.34 1.77 -8.44
C SER A 794 7.57 0.84 -7.23
N SER A 795 8.81 0.40 -6.99
CA SER A 795 9.16 -0.37 -5.78
C SER A 795 8.93 0.44 -4.51
N ILE A 796 9.43 1.67 -4.45
CA ILE A 796 9.26 2.58 -3.31
C ILE A 796 7.78 2.93 -3.12
N LEU A 797 7.07 3.25 -4.21
CA LEU A 797 5.65 3.59 -4.19
C LEU A 797 4.80 2.45 -3.64
N LEU A 798 5.06 1.20 -4.07
CA LEU A 798 4.40 0.01 -3.58
C LEU A 798 4.60 -0.18 -2.07
N LYS A 799 5.85 -0.10 -1.60
CA LYS A 799 6.19 -0.27 -0.18
C LYS A 799 5.54 0.82 0.69
N SER A 800 5.58 2.06 0.24
CA SER A 800 4.91 3.18 0.92
C SER A 800 3.40 2.98 1.02
N LEU A 801 2.74 2.46 -0.03
CA LEU A 801 1.31 2.16 0.02
C LEU A 801 0.99 0.94 0.89
N ALA A 802 1.86 -0.07 0.93
CA ALA A 802 1.70 -1.20 1.85
C ALA A 802 1.71 -0.74 3.32
N ASP A 803 2.61 0.18 3.68
CA ASP A 803 2.64 0.78 5.02
C ASP A 803 1.35 1.56 5.33
N ARG A 804 0.86 2.35 4.37
CA ARG A 804 -0.40 3.08 4.55
C ARG A 804 -1.60 2.15 4.70
N LEU A 805 -1.63 1.03 3.97
CA LEU A 805 -2.68 0.02 4.11
C LEU A 805 -2.61 -0.72 5.46
N ALA A 806 -1.41 -0.97 6.00
CA ALA A 806 -1.26 -1.58 7.33
C ALA A 806 -1.78 -0.63 8.44
N GLU A 807 -1.45 0.66 8.37
CA GLU A 807 -1.98 1.67 9.30
C GLU A 807 -3.50 1.84 9.14
N ALA A 808 -4.00 1.87 7.91
CA ALA A 808 -5.43 1.88 7.61
C ALA A 808 -6.14 0.64 8.19
N PHE A 809 -5.48 -0.51 8.16
CA PHE A 809 -6.03 -1.73 8.76
C PHE A 809 -6.09 -1.65 10.29
N ALA A 810 -5.07 -1.08 10.93
CA ALA A 810 -5.10 -0.84 12.38
C ALA A 810 -6.27 0.08 12.76
N GLU A 811 -6.55 1.13 11.96
CA GLU A 811 -7.69 2.03 12.18
C GLU A 811 -9.04 1.33 11.97
N ALA A 812 -9.21 0.67 10.82
CA ALA A 812 -10.44 -0.06 10.48
C ALA A 812 -10.76 -1.16 11.52
N LEU A 813 -9.73 -1.90 11.96
CA LEU A 813 -9.90 -2.93 12.98
C LEU A 813 -10.26 -2.32 14.33
N HIS A 814 -9.64 -1.20 14.73
CA HIS A 814 -9.97 -0.48 15.96
C HIS A 814 -11.41 0.03 15.94
N GLN A 815 -11.85 0.64 14.84
CA GLN A 815 -13.26 1.04 14.69
C GLN A 815 -14.20 -0.16 14.86
N ARG A 816 -13.86 -1.29 14.23
CA ARG A 816 -14.64 -2.52 14.35
C ARG A 816 -14.63 -3.09 15.77
N VAL A 817 -13.53 -2.96 16.50
CA VAL A 817 -13.46 -3.32 17.93
C VAL A 817 -14.39 -2.44 18.74
N ARG A 818 -14.35 -1.12 18.56
CA ARG A 818 -15.19 -0.15 19.27
C ARG A 818 -16.68 -0.36 19.03
N THR A 819 -17.06 -0.57 17.77
CA THR A 819 -18.48 -0.60 17.36
C THR A 819 -19.09 -2.00 17.43
N ASP A 820 -18.33 -3.05 17.14
CA ASP A 820 -18.85 -4.42 17.01
C ASP A 820 -18.17 -5.42 17.94
N LEU A 821 -16.88 -5.74 17.76
CA LEU A 821 -16.23 -6.90 18.39
C LEU A 821 -16.22 -6.82 19.93
N TRP A 822 -15.91 -5.66 20.45
CA TRP A 822 -16.09 -5.32 21.86
C TRP A 822 -17.40 -4.55 22.06
N GLY A 823 -17.59 -3.52 21.26
CA GLY A 823 -18.85 -2.79 21.18
C GLY A 823 -19.05 -1.74 22.26
N TYR A 824 -17.97 -1.23 22.89
CA TYR A 824 -18.09 -0.19 23.93
C TYR A 824 -18.55 1.16 23.37
N ALA A 825 -18.38 1.41 22.07
CA ALA A 825 -18.88 2.58 21.35
C ALA A 825 -19.80 2.18 20.18
N ALA A 826 -20.79 1.31 20.41
CA ALA A 826 -21.63 0.72 19.37
C ALA A 826 -22.45 1.74 18.55
N GLN A 827 -22.62 2.98 19.03
CA GLN A 827 -23.32 4.06 18.33
C GLN A 827 -22.37 5.02 17.60
N GLU A 828 -21.06 4.73 17.60
CA GLU A 828 -20.06 5.57 16.92
C GLU A 828 -20.32 5.61 15.41
N SER A 829 -20.33 6.82 14.85
CA SER A 829 -20.43 7.07 13.42
C SER A 829 -19.46 8.19 13.05
N LEU A 830 -18.17 7.85 12.93
CA LEU A 830 -17.09 8.79 12.62
C LEU A 830 -16.63 8.62 11.18
N GLY A 831 -16.50 9.73 10.46
CA GLY A 831 -15.84 9.76 9.15
C GLY A 831 -14.32 9.74 9.26
N ALA A 832 -13.64 9.54 8.13
CA ALA A 832 -12.18 9.40 8.08
C ALA A 832 -11.41 10.55 8.76
N GLU A 833 -11.81 11.80 8.55
CA GLU A 833 -11.17 12.96 9.19
C GLU A 833 -11.25 12.91 10.73
N ALA A 834 -12.38 12.46 11.26
CA ALA A 834 -12.57 12.35 12.70
C ALA A 834 -11.78 11.17 13.29
N LEU A 835 -11.62 10.10 12.53
CA LEU A 835 -10.78 8.96 12.90
C LEU A 835 -9.29 9.34 12.92
N ILE A 836 -8.80 10.03 11.88
CA ILE A 836 -7.43 10.55 11.82
C ILE A 836 -7.17 11.55 12.98
N ALA A 837 -8.19 12.35 13.33
CA ALA A 837 -8.10 13.29 14.45
C ALA A 837 -8.32 12.62 15.84
N GLU A 838 -8.38 11.28 15.90
CA GLU A 838 -8.52 10.48 17.13
C GLU A 838 -9.75 10.87 18.00
N LYS A 839 -10.86 11.28 17.36
CA LYS A 839 -12.10 11.69 18.05
C LYS A 839 -12.98 10.51 18.49
N TYR A 840 -12.41 9.39 18.73
CA TYR A 840 -13.08 8.19 19.20
C TYR A 840 -12.81 7.92 20.69
N GLN A 841 -13.64 7.09 21.31
CA GLN A 841 -13.45 6.62 22.68
C GLN A 841 -12.38 5.52 22.71
N GLY A 842 -11.54 5.53 23.75
CA GLY A 842 -10.48 4.55 23.91
C GLY A 842 -9.21 4.89 23.14
N ILE A 843 -8.19 4.04 23.27
CA ILE A 843 -6.91 4.20 22.59
C ILE A 843 -6.35 2.86 22.14
N ARG A 844 -5.42 2.89 21.16
CA ARG A 844 -4.66 1.73 20.66
C ARG A 844 -3.15 1.94 20.79
N PRO A 845 -2.59 2.03 22.01
CA PRO A 845 -1.16 2.25 22.19
C PRO A 845 -0.35 1.09 21.61
N ALA A 846 0.78 1.41 20.97
CA ALA A 846 1.66 0.45 20.32
C ALA A 846 3.04 0.39 20.99
N PRO A 847 3.64 -0.81 21.17
CA PRO A 847 5.00 -0.95 21.68
C PRO A 847 6.03 -0.26 20.79
N GLY A 848 6.87 0.59 21.38
CA GLY A 848 7.86 1.44 20.70
C GLY A 848 7.41 2.88 20.49
N TYR A 849 6.15 3.20 20.79
CA TYR A 849 5.62 4.55 20.74
C TYR A 849 5.71 5.27 22.09
N PRO A 850 5.58 6.60 22.12
CA PRO A 850 5.85 7.39 23.33
C PRO A 850 5.11 6.98 24.60
N ALA A 851 3.89 6.43 24.50
CA ALA A 851 3.13 5.96 25.66
C ALA A 851 3.51 4.53 26.12
N CYS A 852 4.15 3.75 25.24
CA CYS A 852 4.58 2.37 25.48
C CYS A 852 5.97 2.14 24.85
N PRO A 853 7.04 2.77 25.36
CA PRO A 853 8.34 2.79 24.68
C PRO A 853 9.06 1.44 24.60
N ASP A 854 8.74 0.49 25.49
CA ASP A 854 9.35 -0.83 25.51
C ASP A 854 8.81 -1.73 24.37
N HIS A 855 9.71 -2.10 23.45
CA HIS A 855 9.39 -3.03 22.35
C HIS A 855 9.32 -4.51 22.77
N SER A 856 9.90 -4.88 23.91
CA SER A 856 10.15 -6.30 24.24
C SER A 856 8.87 -7.11 24.44
N VAL A 857 7.77 -6.48 24.84
CA VAL A 857 6.46 -7.12 24.99
C VAL A 857 5.93 -7.71 23.68
N LYS A 858 6.44 -7.27 22.52
CA LYS A 858 6.02 -7.84 21.22
C LYS A 858 6.22 -9.34 21.12
N LYS A 859 7.27 -9.90 21.71
CA LYS A 859 7.53 -11.35 21.67
C LYS A 859 6.40 -12.13 22.33
N GLU A 860 6.00 -11.73 23.52
CA GLU A 860 4.91 -12.37 24.27
C GLU A 860 3.55 -12.13 23.59
N MET A 861 3.30 -10.90 23.12
CA MET A 861 2.08 -10.57 22.34
C MET A 861 1.95 -11.44 21.10
N PHE A 862 3.01 -11.57 20.29
CA PHE A 862 2.98 -12.34 19.04
C PHE A 862 2.80 -13.84 19.31
N ALA A 863 3.40 -14.36 20.39
CA ALA A 863 3.18 -15.74 20.82
C ALA A 863 1.72 -15.95 21.27
N LEU A 864 1.17 -15.07 22.12
CA LEU A 864 -0.21 -15.15 22.59
C LEU A 864 -1.23 -15.01 21.44
N LEU A 865 -0.98 -14.11 20.51
CA LEU A 865 -1.80 -13.89 19.31
C LEU A 865 -1.59 -14.97 18.24
N GLN A 866 -0.54 -15.81 18.34
CA GLN A 866 -0.15 -16.80 17.34
C GLN A 866 0.02 -16.17 15.96
N CYS A 867 0.77 -15.07 15.89
CA CYS A 867 0.88 -14.24 14.69
C CYS A 867 1.47 -14.96 13.47
N GLU A 868 2.22 -16.04 13.68
CA GLU A 868 2.77 -16.87 12.58
C GLU A 868 1.67 -17.48 11.70
N GLU A 869 0.49 -17.80 12.27
CA GLU A 869 -0.65 -18.33 11.52
C GLU A 869 -1.23 -17.35 10.49
N VAL A 870 -0.93 -16.09 10.67
CA VAL A 870 -1.38 -15.00 9.78
C VAL A 870 -0.22 -14.36 9.00
N GLY A 871 0.95 -15.05 9.00
CA GLY A 871 2.11 -14.63 8.23
C GLY A 871 2.88 -13.44 8.81
N MET A 872 2.78 -13.21 10.13
CA MET A 872 3.53 -12.16 10.83
C MET A 872 4.53 -12.73 11.83
N GLY A 873 5.68 -12.08 11.96
CA GLY A 873 6.73 -12.44 12.90
C GLY A 873 7.40 -11.23 13.53
N VAL A 874 8.35 -11.48 14.45
CA VAL A 874 9.18 -10.46 15.11
C VAL A 874 10.63 -10.88 15.02
N THR A 875 11.50 -9.96 14.59
CA THR A 875 12.96 -10.19 14.52
C THR A 875 13.60 -10.19 15.91
N GLU A 876 14.88 -10.56 15.99
CA GLU A 876 15.65 -10.48 17.24
C GLU A 876 15.66 -9.06 17.84
N SER A 877 15.69 -8.02 16.99
CA SER A 877 15.67 -6.61 17.37
C SER A 877 14.26 -6.04 17.52
N LEU A 878 13.23 -6.89 17.53
CA LEU A 878 11.82 -6.52 17.79
C LEU A 878 11.15 -5.72 16.65
N ALA A 879 11.69 -5.78 15.43
CA ALA A 879 10.99 -5.33 14.23
C ALA A 879 9.95 -6.36 13.80
N MET A 880 8.82 -5.91 13.30
CA MET A 880 7.76 -6.78 12.78
C MET A 880 8.05 -7.19 11.33
N THR A 881 7.69 -8.40 10.97
CA THR A 881 7.75 -8.91 9.60
C THR A 881 6.37 -9.42 9.17
N PRO A 882 5.87 -9.06 7.95
CA PRO A 882 6.41 -8.09 7.00
C PRO A 882 6.59 -6.68 7.59
N ALA A 883 7.41 -5.82 6.96
CA ALA A 883 7.65 -4.44 7.44
C ALA A 883 6.34 -3.64 7.58
N ALA A 884 5.45 -3.74 6.60
CA ALA A 884 4.12 -3.12 6.63
C ALA A 884 3.18 -3.87 7.60
N SER A 885 3.44 -3.74 8.90
CA SER A 885 2.66 -4.34 9.99
C SER A 885 2.53 -3.38 11.17
N VAL A 886 1.42 -3.49 11.90
CA VAL A 886 1.14 -2.71 13.11
C VAL A 886 0.66 -3.65 14.22
N SER A 887 1.10 -3.44 15.47
CA SER A 887 0.60 -4.19 16.62
C SER A 887 0.46 -3.30 17.85
N GLY A 888 -0.46 -3.65 18.73
CA GLY A 888 -0.70 -2.85 19.93
C GLY A 888 -1.76 -3.43 20.86
N PHE A 889 -2.18 -2.57 21.77
CA PHE A 889 -3.19 -2.85 22.78
C PHE A 889 -4.49 -2.09 22.46
N TYR A 890 -5.60 -2.51 23.04
CA TYR A 890 -6.84 -1.73 23.08
C TYR A 890 -7.23 -1.47 24.54
N ILE A 891 -7.43 -0.20 24.86
CA ILE A 891 -7.92 0.28 26.16
C ILE A 891 -9.21 1.07 25.89
N ALA A 892 -10.31 0.69 26.55
CA ALA A 892 -11.65 1.19 26.21
C ALA A 892 -12.14 2.38 27.02
N HIS A 893 -11.41 2.76 28.11
CA HIS A 893 -11.88 3.84 29.00
C HIS A 893 -12.05 5.16 28.24
N PRO A 894 -13.16 5.90 28.47
CA PRO A 894 -13.42 7.16 27.73
C PRO A 894 -12.37 8.24 27.98
N ASP A 895 -11.80 8.30 29.18
CA ASP A 895 -10.76 9.29 29.53
C ASP A 895 -9.33 8.86 29.16
N SER A 896 -9.21 7.68 28.52
CA SER A 896 -7.91 7.23 28.04
C SER A 896 -7.39 8.17 26.96
N THR A 897 -6.11 8.51 27.01
CA THR A 897 -5.47 9.46 26.11
C THR A 897 -4.05 9.04 25.81
N TYR A 898 -3.56 9.39 24.63
CA TYR A 898 -2.14 9.23 24.30
C TYR A 898 -1.29 10.25 25.06
N PHE A 899 -0.11 9.84 25.48
CA PHE A 899 0.87 10.69 26.14
C PHE A 899 2.28 10.17 25.87
N SER A 900 3.29 10.98 26.19
CA SER A 900 4.68 10.53 26.17
C SER A 900 5.13 10.23 27.60
N VAL A 901 5.70 9.05 27.83
CA VAL A 901 6.33 8.71 29.13
C VAL A 901 7.46 9.69 29.42
N GLY A 902 8.23 10.07 28.41
CA GLY A 902 9.37 10.98 28.57
C GLY A 902 10.55 10.32 29.30
N LYS A 903 11.31 11.12 30.04
CA LYS A 903 12.45 10.63 30.82
C LYS A 903 12.00 9.95 32.10
N ILE A 904 12.68 8.83 32.45
CA ILE A 904 12.48 8.07 33.67
C ILE A 904 13.77 8.08 34.53
N GLY A 905 13.63 7.90 35.84
CA GLY A 905 14.73 7.81 36.77
C GLY A 905 15.26 6.38 36.94
N ASP A 906 16.47 6.29 37.56
CA ASP A 906 17.06 4.98 37.86
C ASP A 906 16.20 4.15 38.81
N ASP A 907 15.43 4.81 39.69
CA ASP A 907 14.50 4.17 40.62
C ASP A 907 13.40 3.39 39.85
N GLN A 908 12.82 3.97 38.80
CA GLN A 908 11.83 3.27 37.98
C GLN A 908 12.47 2.16 37.15
N LEU A 909 13.69 2.37 36.65
CA LEU A 909 14.42 1.34 35.93
C LEU A 909 14.68 0.11 36.83
N GLN A 910 15.08 0.32 38.08
CA GLN A 910 15.29 -0.76 39.03
C GLN A 910 13.98 -1.44 39.45
N ASP A 911 12.91 -0.67 39.69
CA ASP A 911 11.58 -1.18 39.99
C ASP A 911 11.07 -2.07 38.82
N LEU A 912 11.21 -1.60 37.58
CA LEU A 912 10.81 -2.36 36.38
C LEU A 912 11.64 -3.65 36.23
N ALA A 913 12.96 -3.57 36.46
CA ALA A 913 13.84 -4.75 36.41
C ALA A 913 13.41 -5.82 37.43
N GLN A 914 13.02 -5.39 38.62
CA GLN A 914 12.52 -6.28 39.65
C GLN A 914 11.17 -6.88 39.31
N ARG A 915 10.20 -6.09 38.84
CA ARG A 915 8.86 -6.57 38.42
C ARG A 915 8.95 -7.57 37.27
N ARG A 916 9.86 -7.36 36.31
CA ARG A 916 10.05 -8.21 35.14
C ARG A 916 11.01 -9.39 35.37
N HIS A 917 11.68 -9.46 36.50
CA HIS A 917 12.76 -10.41 36.75
C HIS A 917 13.85 -10.38 35.67
N MET A 918 14.18 -9.18 35.18
CA MET A 918 15.18 -8.93 34.14
C MET A 918 16.41 -8.22 34.71
N ASN A 919 17.54 -8.31 33.99
CA ASN A 919 18.73 -7.56 34.35
C ASN A 919 18.53 -6.07 34.03
N ALA A 920 18.86 -5.18 34.99
CA ALA A 920 18.74 -3.74 34.79
C ALA A 920 19.54 -3.24 33.58
N SER A 921 20.71 -3.82 33.30
CA SER A 921 21.51 -3.47 32.11
C SER A 921 20.85 -3.81 30.77
N GLU A 922 20.05 -4.86 30.72
CA GLU A 922 19.27 -5.22 29.54
C GLU A 922 18.10 -4.25 29.34
N LEU A 923 17.36 -3.92 30.40
CA LEU A 923 16.31 -2.91 30.37
C LEU A 923 16.85 -1.50 30.03
N GLN A 924 18.05 -1.16 30.53
CA GLN A 924 18.71 0.08 30.18
C GLN A 924 18.95 0.23 28.69
N ARG A 925 19.29 -0.88 28.02
CA ARG A 925 19.41 -0.91 26.56
C ARG A 925 18.06 -0.68 25.87
N LEU A 926 17.02 -1.41 26.29
CA LEU A 926 15.68 -1.32 25.68
C LEU A 926 15.04 0.07 25.85
N LEU A 927 15.35 0.77 26.95
CA LEU A 927 14.78 2.05 27.30
C LEU A 927 15.78 3.23 27.16
N ALA A 928 16.90 3.02 26.47
CA ALA A 928 17.95 4.04 26.32
C ALA A 928 17.43 5.44 25.88
N PRO A 929 16.41 5.59 25.03
CA PRO A 929 15.85 6.90 24.70
C PRO A 929 15.12 7.59 25.87
N ASN A 930 14.70 6.84 26.87
CA ASN A 930 13.96 7.34 28.02
C ASN A 930 14.85 7.60 29.26
N LEU A 931 16.13 7.26 29.22
CA LEU A 931 17.11 7.44 30.27
C LEU A 931 18.00 8.69 30.13
#